data_686b1e26030df7b07838907f9d865b54
#
_entry.id   686b1e26030df7b07838907f9d865b54
#
_cell.length_a   1.000
_cell.length_b   1.000
_cell.length_c   1.000
_cell.angle_alpha   90.00
_cell.angle_beta   90.00
_cell.angle_gamma   90.00
#
_symmetry.space_group_name_H-M   'P 1'
#
loop_
_entity.id
_entity.type
_entity.pdbx_description
1 polymer ?
#
loop_
_entity_poly.entity_id
_entity_poly.type
_entity_poly.pdbx_seq_one_letter_code
_entity_poly.pdbx_strand_id
1 'polypeptide(L)'
;MAKDNKKPYEPISKEEKTVNMVLNMFKRAEQAKAPYVSTWKKCKEAYKGEMDNEKKPEYKSDNVSNYIFSTLETIRPIMVAENPKFQVLPRLEKDFNKSYRVQQALDYEWTRTKMDTLIPKAILPSLQIGTSIIGLFWNGEDTKIGNVEPKLISAFNFFPDPSALTMEDADYVIYASYQNVGKVIRAFPEKAEELKMQTKKPDKEDLIMGQDSTNFSNQSILVLECYMRDYEMVTQKLEEDGEIIEERKMKYPKGRRIIIAGETLLSDGENPYDDGKFPFIMFKCYDLEDSFWGMGEVEQLIKPQKHADNLTNQIIDNARLTANCQWIKDKNAGIEQGKLTNRPGLIVTKNPGTEVRREQPPSIPAYVQNTVEMLKRDIEVISGVFDITRGERPASITSGVAINQLTQSAQSRIKLKMKYLENSLAELGSMWVNRIIQFWKLPRQLRVMVSIKDFEQATNDMNMQGQQFAVQPPVNGQVPIFTNLSGEEIDGDWDISVVGGSTMPVNKNTRLQQLISLSQTPAEDGLPMVDRQTILENSELPNVEEILARFEAIKQQQAEQSQAQQQSMLQEQQANIQMSAQAEMQTAQQKHQQTLELEQLRTQAKEKEFMMKHTETKEENKMDREMQLVQMLMNMLQQQNSAKEGDSEQKEENTNNINNENVEETGNAQMEQEAQLQQIIEHIMSLPPEEQQAILEQYPELVQVMSLMQGTPTM
;
A
#
# COMPACT_ATOMS: atom_id res chain seq x y z
N MET A 1 -77.16 -17.23 25.62
CA MET A 1 -75.93 -17.75 26.27
C MET A 1 -75.01 -18.22 25.16
N ALA A 2 -74.08 -17.38 24.74
CA ALA A 2 -73.04 -17.74 23.79
C ALA A 2 -71.92 -18.47 24.54
N LYS A 3 -71.65 -19.69 24.16
CA LYS A 3 -70.54 -20.45 24.68
C LYS A 3 -69.26 -19.91 24.05
N ASP A 4 -68.47 -19.17 24.84
CA ASP A 4 -67.08 -18.88 24.56
C ASP A 4 -66.29 -20.20 24.42
N ASN A 5 -66.07 -20.63 23.21
CA ASN A 5 -65.14 -21.66 22.87
C ASN A 5 -63.70 -21.06 22.97
N LYS A 6 -63.18 -20.89 24.17
CA LYS A 6 -61.75 -20.72 24.39
C LYS A 6 -61.09 -22.07 24.01
N LYS A 7 -60.38 -22.08 22.84
CA LYS A 7 -59.47 -23.16 22.52
C LYS A 7 -58.50 -23.35 23.70
N PRO A 8 -58.21 -24.56 24.12
CA PRO A 8 -57.23 -24.80 25.18
C PRO A 8 -55.88 -24.20 24.79
N TYR A 9 -55.24 -23.52 25.73
CA TYR A 9 -53.93 -22.95 25.58
C TYR A 9 -52.93 -24.09 25.41
N GLU A 10 -52.58 -24.40 24.16
CA GLU A 10 -51.47 -25.29 23.85
C GLU A 10 -50.17 -24.57 24.22
N PRO A 11 -49.28 -25.14 24.98
CA PRO A 11 -48.01 -24.51 25.31
C PRO A 11 -47.19 -24.37 24.05
N ILE A 12 -46.85 -23.11 23.71
CA ILE A 12 -46.03 -22.73 22.55
C ILE A 12 -44.73 -23.57 22.59
N SER A 13 -44.43 -24.27 21.51
CA SER A 13 -43.24 -25.12 21.43
C SER A 13 -41.97 -24.28 21.60
N LYS A 14 -40.85 -24.91 22.00
CA LYS A 14 -39.57 -24.21 22.15
C LYS A 14 -39.13 -23.61 20.81
N GLU A 15 -39.35 -24.31 19.69
CA GLU A 15 -39.03 -23.86 18.35
C GLU A 15 -39.85 -22.62 17.97
N GLU A 16 -41.16 -22.62 18.22
CA GLU A 16 -42.04 -21.46 17.96
C GLU A 16 -41.65 -20.24 18.80
N LYS A 17 -41.21 -20.43 20.05
CA LYS A 17 -40.71 -19.32 20.90
C LYS A 17 -39.46 -18.69 20.27
N THR A 18 -38.53 -19.50 19.79
CA THR A 18 -37.31 -19.03 19.12
C THR A 18 -37.64 -18.30 17.83
N VAL A 19 -38.53 -18.83 17.00
CA VAL A 19 -38.97 -18.18 15.76
C VAL A 19 -39.63 -16.85 16.06
N ASN A 20 -40.57 -16.80 17.01
CA ASN A 20 -41.25 -15.57 17.39
C ASN A 20 -40.27 -14.53 17.97
N MET A 21 -39.26 -14.93 18.70
CA MET A 21 -38.20 -14.06 19.20
C MET A 21 -37.47 -13.37 18.02
N VAL A 22 -36.96 -14.15 17.07
CA VAL A 22 -36.24 -13.61 15.89
C VAL A 22 -37.13 -12.72 15.03
N LEU A 23 -38.39 -13.11 14.80
CA LEU A 23 -39.33 -12.30 14.06
C LEU A 23 -39.65 -10.95 14.74
N ASN A 24 -39.73 -10.95 16.07
CA ASN A 24 -39.93 -9.72 16.83
C ASN A 24 -38.68 -8.81 16.77
N MET A 25 -37.48 -9.39 16.88
CA MET A 25 -36.21 -8.66 16.68
C MET A 25 -36.14 -8.05 15.29
N PHE A 26 -36.49 -8.84 14.27
CA PHE A 26 -36.52 -8.38 12.87
C PHE A 26 -37.48 -7.21 12.69
N LYS A 27 -38.73 -7.31 13.17
CA LYS A 27 -39.72 -6.22 13.07
C LYS A 27 -39.26 -4.94 13.77
N ARG A 28 -38.64 -5.06 14.95
CA ARG A 28 -38.08 -3.89 15.67
C ARG A 28 -36.95 -3.23 14.87
N ALA A 29 -36.03 -4.02 14.34
CA ALA A 29 -34.92 -3.52 13.53
C ALA A 29 -35.43 -2.91 12.20
N GLU A 30 -36.45 -3.50 11.58
CA GLU A 30 -37.10 -2.98 10.38
C GLU A 30 -37.75 -1.61 10.63
N GLN A 31 -38.51 -1.47 11.72
CA GLN A 31 -39.15 -0.21 12.08
C GLN A 31 -38.13 0.91 12.34
N ALA A 32 -37.05 0.60 13.07
CA ALA A 32 -35.98 1.53 13.34
C ALA A 32 -35.21 1.96 12.07
N LYS A 33 -35.09 1.07 11.11
CA LYS A 33 -34.39 1.29 9.85
C LYS A 33 -35.24 2.04 8.80
N ALA A 34 -36.56 2.02 8.89
CA ALA A 34 -37.48 2.58 7.89
C ALA A 34 -37.16 4.03 7.45
N PRO A 35 -36.79 4.98 8.35
CA PRO A 35 -36.40 6.32 7.95
C PRO A 35 -35.18 6.35 7.04
N TYR A 36 -34.18 5.54 7.35
CA TYR A 36 -32.94 5.43 6.55
C TYR A 36 -33.23 4.85 5.17
N VAL A 37 -34.08 3.82 5.08
CA VAL A 37 -34.47 3.19 3.81
C VAL A 37 -35.07 4.21 2.86
N SER A 38 -35.92 5.12 3.36
CA SER A 38 -36.53 6.17 2.54
C SER A 38 -35.48 7.12 1.95
N THR A 39 -34.49 7.50 2.74
CA THR A 39 -33.36 8.35 2.32
C THR A 39 -32.47 7.60 1.32
N TRP A 40 -32.15 6.34 1.58
CA TRP A 40 -31.32 5.53 0.69
C TRP A 40 -31.95 5.30 -0.70
N LYS A 41 -33.27 5.13 -0.77
CA LYS A 41 -33.99 5.05 -2.06
C LYS A 41 -33.79 6.33 -2.85
N LYS A 42 -34.00 7.50 -2.22
CA LYS A 42 -33.77 8.82 -2.85
C LYS A 42 -32.31 9.00 -3.31
N CYS A 43 -31.35 8.53 -2.52
CA CYS A 43 -29.92 8.61 -2.89
C CYS A 43 -29.62 7.74 -4.13
N LYS A 44 -30.18 6.54 -4.21
CA LYS A 44 -30.01 5.67 -5.38
C LYS A 44 -30.69 6.23 -6.64
N GLU A 45 -31.88 6.80 -6.50
CA GLU A 45 -32.60 7.48 -7.58
C GLU A 45 -31.80 8.70 -8.06
N ALA A 46 -31.28 9.51 -7.13
CA ALA A 46 -30.45 10.67 -7.45
C ALA A 46 -29.18 10.30 -8.21
N TYR A 47 -28.50 9.22 -7.81
CA TYR A 47 -27.35 8.70 -8.54
C TYR A 47 -27.68 8.30 -9.97
N LYS A 48 -28.85 7.73 -10.20
CA LYS A 48 -29.34 7.38 -11.55
C LYS A 48 -29.84 8.60 -12.35
N GLY A 49 -30.03 9.73 -11.72
CA GLY A 49 -30.66 10.92 -12.34
C GLY A 49 -32.19 10.86 -12.34
N GLU A 50 -32.81 9.97 -11.56
CA GLU A 50 -34.25 9.73 -11.50
C GLU A 50 -34.88 10.45 -10.29
N MET A 51 -34.56 11.75 -10.08
CA MET A 51 -34.99 12.48 -8.89
C MET A 51 -36.45 12.94 -8.93
N ASP A 52 -37.03 13.10 -10.09
CA ASP A 52 -38.41 13.51 -10.29
C ASP A 52 -39.19 12.39 -11.01
N ASN A 53 -39.94 11.62 -10.22
CA ASN A 53 -40.80 10.54 -10.75
C ASN A 53 -42.15 11.08 -11.27
N GLU A 54 -42.42 12.39 -11.14
CA GLU A 54 -43.64 12.98 -11.66
C GLU A 54 -43.54 13.13 -13.19
N LYS A 55 -44.51 12.52 -13.90
CA LYS A 55 -44.60 12.70 -15.35
C LYS A 55 -44.91 14.16 -15.67
N LYS A 56 -43.88 14.88 -16.12
CA LYS A 56 -44.02 16.24 -16.59
C LYS A 56 -44.81 16.26 -17.89
N PRO A 57 -45.64 17.30 -18.13
CA PRO A 57 -46.28 17.47 -19.42
C PRO A 57 -45.22 17.55 -20.54
N GLU A 58 -45.54 17.07 -21.73
CA GLU A 58 -44.60 16.99 -22.90
C GLU A 58 -43.96 18.34 -23.27
N TYR A 59 -44.64 19.44 -23.00
CA TYR A 59 -44.11 20.79 -23.26
C TYR A 59 -43.09 21.30 -22.23
N LYS A 60 -42.94 20.62 -21.08
CA LYS A 60 -41.93 20.96 -20.08
C LYS A 60 -40.64 20.18 -20.32
N SER A 61 -39.54 20.84 -20.09
CA SER A 61 -38.22 20.21 -20.14
C SER A 61 -37.99 19.32 -18.94
N ASP A 62 -37.34 18.19 -19.20
CA ASP A 62 -36.95 17.19 -18.20
C ASP A 62 -35.49 16.82 -18.40
N ASN A 63 -34.62 17.85 -18.46
CA ASN A 63 -33.19 17.63 -18.60
C ASN A 63 -32.56 17.48 -17.21
N VAL A 64 -31.69 16.50 -17.06
CA VAL A 64 -30.94 16.22 -15.83
C VAL A 64 -29.46 16.28 -16.14
N SER A 65 -28.76 17.23 -15.49
CA SER A 65 -27.29 17.30 -15.53
C SER A 65 -26.75 16.61 -14.27
N ASN A 66 -26.54 15.29 -14.36
CA ASN A 66 -26.23 14.47 -13.16
C ASN A 66 -24.81 14.70 -12.64
N TYR A 67 -24.61 15.78 -11.85
CA TYR A 67 -23.36 16.08 -11.16
C TYR A 67 -23.05 15.09 -10.05
N ILE A 68 -24.09 14.50 -9.41
CA ILE A 68 -23.94 13.47 -8.38
C ILE A 68 -23.23 12.24 -8.96
N PHE A 69 -23.66 11.75 -10.13
CA PHE A 69 -22.99 10.64 -10.81
C PHE A 69 -21.53 10.97 -11.13
N SER A 70 -21.29 12.14 -11.72
CA SER A 70 -19.92 12.60 -12.03
C SER A 70 -19.03 12.66 -10.78
N THR A 71 -19.56 13.15 -9.68
CA THR A 71 -18.83 13.24 -8.40
C THR A 71 -18.45 11.87 -7.87
N LEU A 72 -19.40 10.94 -7.79
CA LEU A 72 -19.15 9.59 -7.26
C LEU A 72 -18.18 8.80 -8.14
N GLU A 73 -18.35 8.89 -9.46
CA GLU A 73 -17.46 8.21 -10.42
C GLU A 73 -16.08 8.88 -10.56
N THR A 74 -15.89 10.05 -9.94
CA THR A 74 -14.55 10.65 -9.74
C THR A 74 -13.91 10.17 -8.44
N ILE A 75 -14.67 10.08 -7.33
CA ILE A 75 -14.17 9.65 -6.03
C ILE A 75 -13.83 8.15 -6.03
N ARG A 76 -14.70 7.31 -6.61
CA ARG A 76 -14.58 5.85 -6.57
C ARG A 76 -13.26 5.31 -7.14
N PRO A 77 -12.79 5.70 -8.33
CA PRO A 77 -11.50 5.27 -8.84
C PRO A 77 -10.32 5.70 -7.97
N ILE A 78 -10.40 6.88 -7.35
CA ILE A 78 -9.35 7.38 -6.46
C ILE A 78 -9.23 6.49 -5.22
N MET A 79 -10.37 6.02 -4.67
CA MET A 79 -10.38 5.14 -3.48
C MET A 79 -9.89 3.71 -3.76
N VAL A 80 -9.87 3.28 -5.02
CA VAL A 80 -9.45 1.92 -5.43
C VAL A 80 -8.27 1.94 -6.39
N ALA A 81 -7.55 3.04 -6.46
CA ALA A 81 -6.47 3.22 -7.43
C ALA A 81 -5.36 2.17 -7.28
N GLU A 82 -5.10 1.74 -6.07
CA GLU A 82 -4.13 0.70 -5.77
C GLU A 82 -4.75 -0.36 -4.85
N ASN A 83 -4.30 -1.61 -5.02
CA ASN A 83 -4.75 -2.70 -4.17
C ASN A 83 -4.17 -2.55 -2.76
N PRO A 84 -4.98 -2.75 -1.72
CA PRO A 84 -4.51 -2.69 -0.35
C PRO A 84 -3.47 -3.79 -0.11
N LYS A 85 -2.34 -3.41 0.47
CA LYS A 85 -1.32 -4.36 0.91
C LYS A 85 -1.50 -4.62 2.39
N PHE A 86 -1.81 -5.85 2.74
CA PHE A 86 -1.85 -6.27 4.12
C PHE A 86 -0.43 -6.37 4.69
N GLN A 87 -0.29 -6.06 5.95
CA GLN A 87 0.90 -6.31 6.73
C GLN A 87 0.50 -7.13 7.95
N VAL A 88 1.05 -8.31 8.05
CA VAL A 88 0.80 -9.24 9.15
C VAL A 88 1.94 -9.12 10.14
N LEU A 89 1.62 -8.72 11.36
CA LEU A 89 2.57 -8.56 12.44
C LEU A 89 2.26 -9.61 13.53
N PRO A 90 3.24 -10.41 13.96
CA PRO A 90 3.06 -11.35 15.05
C PRO A 90 3.00 -10.59 16.39
N ARG A 91 2.10 -10.98 17.29
CA ARG A 91 2.10 -10.46 18.67
C ARG A 91 3.15 -11.11 19.54
N LEU A 92 3.56 -12.35 19.20
CA LEU A 92 4.53 -13.12 19.94
C LEU A 92 5.76 -13.39 19.08
N GLU A 93 6.95 -13.28 19.67
CA GLU A 93 8.24 -13.48 18.99
C GLU A 93 8.36 -14.86 18.32
N LYS A 94 7.81 -15.91 18.97
CA LYS A 94 7.80 -17.28 18.43
C LYS A 94 7.09 -17.41 17.08
N ASP A 95 6.17 -16.49 16.76
CA ASP A 95 5.35 -16.54 15.55
C ASP A 95 5.91 -15.70 14.40
N PHE A 96 7.08 -15.07 14.62
CA PHE A 96 7.72 -14.21 13.61
C PHE A 96 7.92 -14.92 12.26
N ASN A 97 8.43 -16.15 12.28
CA ASN A 97 8.67 -16.92 11.06
C ASN A 97 7.39 -17.41 10.36
N LYS A 98 6.26 -17.40 11.06
CA LYS A 98 4.96 -17.77 10.48
C LYS A 98 4.26 -16.58 9.80
N SER A 99 4.61 -15.35 10.15
CA SER A 99 3.94 -14.13 9.62
C SER A 99 3.94 -14.08 8.11
N TYR A 100 5.04 -14.47 7.47
CA TYR A 100 5.16 -14.56 6.03
C TYR A 100 4.17 -15.55 5.40
N ARG A 101 3.94 -16.71 6.05
CA ARG A 101 2.97 -17.72 5.58
C ARG A 101 1.54 -17.23 5.71
N VAL A 102 1.20 -16.49 6.78
CA VAL A 102 -0.11 -15.86 6.96
C VAL A 102 -0.35 -14.81 5.87
N GLN A 103 0.69 -14.00 5.58
CA GLN A 103 0.65 -13.03 4.48
C GLN A 103 0.35 -13.72 3.15
N GLN A 104 1.06 -14.79 2.82
CA GLN A 104 0.84 -15.57 1.59
C GLN A 104 -0.58 -16.15 1.50
N ALA A 105 -1.13 -16.63 2.63
CA ALA A 105 -2.50 -17.13 2.68
C ALA A 105 -3.53 -16.03 2.38
N LEU A 106 -3.34 -14.83 2.93
CA LEU A 106 -4.20 -13.67 2.66
C LEU A 106 -4.13 -13.23 1.19
N ASP A 107 -2.93 -13.12 0.64
CA ASP A 107 -2.73 -12.70 -0.76
C ASP A 107 -3.33 -13.73 -1.74
N TYR A 108 -3.19 -15.02 -1.42
CA TYR A 108 -3.83 -16.09 -2.18
C TYR A 108 -5.36 -15.99 -2.14
N GLU A 109 -5.95 -15.86 -0.95
CA GLU A 109 -7.40 -15.73 -0.76
C GLU A 109 -7.95 -14.47 -1.42
N TRP A 110 -7.25 -13.34 -1.32
CA TRP A 110 -7.57 -12.10 -2.00
C TRP A 110 -7.70 -12.29 -3.50
N THR A 111 -6.70 -12.92 -4.12
CA THR A 111 -6.67 -13.20 -5.56
C THR A 111 -7.75 -14.21 -5.96
N ARG A 112 -7.90 -15.29 -5.20
CA ARG A 112 -8.88 -16.36 -5.46
C ARG A 112 -10.31 -15.84 -5.45
N THR A 113 -10.64 -14.99 -4.48
CA THR A 113 -11.99 -14.43 -4.32
C THR A 113 -12.24 -13.19 -5.16
N LYS A 114 -11.25 -12.75 -5.95
CA LYS A 114 -11.32 -11.57 -6.83
C LYS A 114 -11.73 -10.30 -6.06
N MET A 115 -11.09 -10.07 -4.93
CA MET A 115 -11.37 -8.91 -4.08
C MET A 115 -11.15 -7.59 -4.82
N ASP A 116 -10.22 -7.54 -5.76
CA ASP A 116 -10.01 -6.38 -6.66
C ASP A 116 -11.27 -5.96 -7.43
N THR A 117 -12.18 -6.90 -7.65
CA THR A 117 -13.48 -6.63 -8.30
C THR A 117 -14.56 -6.36 -7.26
N LEU A 118 -14.48 -7.00 -6.09
CA LEU A 118 -15.49 -6.88 -5.03
C LEU A 118 -15.41 -5.53 -4.30
N ILE A 119 -14.20 -5.07 -3.97
CA ILE A 119 -14.01 -3.80 -3.24
C ILE A 119 -14.56 -2.59 -4.01
N PRO A 120 -14.28 -2.38 -5.30
CA PRO A 120 -14.91 -1.30 -6.07
C PRO A 120 -16.44 -1.35 -6.05
N LYS A 121 -17.02 -2.57 -6.03
CA LYS A 121 -18.47 -2.75 -5.91
C LYS A 121 -18.98 -2.45 -4.51
N ALA A 122 -18.18 -2.69 -3.48
CA ALA A 122 -18.53 -2.38 -2.09
C ALA A 122 -18.43 -0.89 -1.78
N ILE A 123 -17.49 -0.17 -2.38
CA ILE A 123 -17.32 1.28 -2.16
C ILE A 123 -18.50 2.08 -2.72
N LEU A 124 -19.07 1.68 -3.85
CA LEU A 124 -20.17 2.43 -4.45
C LEU A 124 -21.39 2.58 -3.51
N PRO A 125 -21.93 1.52 -2.88
CA PRO A 125 -22.99 1.70 -1.88
C PRO A 125 -22.59 2.56 -0.69
N SER A 126 -21.34 2.48 -0.21
CA SER A 126 -20.91 3.35 0.89
C SER A 126 -20.93 4.82 0.50
N LEU A 127 -20.53 5.17 -0.72
CA LEU A 127 -20.63 6.54 -1.22
C LEU A 127 -22.08 6.98 -1.46
N GLN A 128 -22.94 6.07 -1.94
CA GLN A 128 -24.34 6.39 -2.25
C GLN A 128 -25.21 6.58 -1.00
N ILE A 129 -25.18 5.59 -0.10
CA ILE A 129 -26.09 5.48 1.03
C ILE A 129 -25.37 5.52 2.40
N GLY A 130 -24.06 5.74 2.40
CA GLY A 130 -23.26 5.88 3.59
C GLY A 130 -22.68 4.59 4.14
N THR A 131 -23.23 3.44 3.80
CA THR A 131 -22.83 2.15 4.37
C THR A 131 -22.83 1.05 3.34
N SER A 132 -21.77 0.25 3.35
CA SER A 132 -21.66 -1.02 2.63
C SER A 132 -21.21 -2.11 3.58
N ILE A 133 -21.60 -3.34 3.33
CA ILE A 133 -21.34 -4.47 4.22
C ILE A 133 -20.76 -5.63 3.41
N ILE A 134 -19.68 -6.21 3.88
CA ILE A 134 -19.15 -7.47 3.37
C ILE A 134 -19.34 -8.53 4.46
N GLY A 135 -20.02 -9.62 4.11
CA GLY A 135 -20.07 -10.82 4.93
C GLY A 135 -18.97 -11.77 4.54
N LEU A 136 -18.31 -12.38 5.51
CA LEU A 136 -17.26 -13.37 5.30
C LEU A 136 -17.71 -14.72 5.86
N PHE A 137 -18.12 -15.62 4.97
CA PHE A 137 -18.73 -16.90 5.34
C PHE A 137 -17.84 -18.07 4.98
N TRP A 138 -17.92 -19.13 5.77
CA TRP A 138 -17.39 -20.42 5.42
C TRP A 138 -18.42 -21.20 4.59
N ASN A 139 -18.02 -21.62 3.38
CA ASN A 139 -18.82 -22.50 2.51
C ASN A 139 -18.16 -23.90 2.45
N GLY A 140 -18.72 -24.84 3.15
CA GLY A 140 -18.24 -26.23 3.18
C GLY A 140 -18.76 -27.10 2.01
N GLU A 141 -19.73 -26.60 1.23
CA GLU A 141 -20.39 -27.40 0.17
C GLU A 141 -19.73 -27.23 -1.21
N ASP A 142 -19.04 -26.11 -1.44
CA ASP A 142 -18.58 -25.70 -2.78
C ASP A 142 -17.40 -26.53 -3.30
N THR A 143 -16.59 -27.06 -2.40
CA THR A 143 -15.46 -27.94 -2.72
C THR A 143 -15.35 -29.05 -1.68
N LYS A 144 -14.61 -30.13 -2.00
CA LYS A 144 -14.35 -31.20 -1.01
C LYS A 144 -13.68 -30.69 0.28
N ILE A 145 -13.10 -29.49 0.25
CA ILE A 145 -12.28 -28.91 1.32
C ILE A 145 -12.97 -27.69 1.97
N GLY A 146 -14.03 -27.13 1.33
CA GLY A 146 -14.68 -25.88 1.75
C GLY A 146 -13.82 -24.64 1.45
N ASN A 147 -14.43 -23.45 1.43
CA ASN A 147 -13.74 -22.19 1.19
C ASN A 147 -14.33 -21.06 2.03
N VAL A 148 -13.50 -20.03 2.28
CA VAL A 148 -13.96 -18.75 2.83
C VAL A 148 -14.44 -17.87 1.68
N GLU A 149 -15.68 -17.40 1.76
CA GLU A 149 -16.30 -16.61 0.70
C GLU A 149 -16.74 -15.23 1.19
N PRO A 150 -16.13 -14.15 0.67
CA PRO A 150 -16.62 -12.81 0.88
C PRO A 150 -17.87 -12.57 0.02
N LYS A 151 -18.92 -11.98 0.61
CA LYS A 151 -20.17 -11.66 -0.06
C LYS A 151 -20.54 -10.21 0.22
N LEU A 152 -20.77 -9.43 -0.84
CA LEU A 152 -21.31 -8.09 -0.70
C LEU A 152 -22.79 -8.18 -0.28
N ILE A 153 -23.10 -7.56 0.85
CA ILE A 153 -24.45 -7.52 1.44
C ILE A 153 -25.00 -6.10 1.30
N SER A 154 -26.19 -6.02 0.74
CA SER A 154 -26.87 -4.73 0.68
C SER A 154 -27.29 -4.27 2.10
N ALA A 155 -27.07 -3.00 2.42
CA ALA A 155 -27.56 -2.43 3.67
C ALA A 155 -29.10 -2.58 3.82
N PHE A 156 -29.83 -2.70 2.72
CA PHE A 156 -31.27 -2.99 2.76
C PHE A 156 -31.59 -4.38 3.32
N ASN A 157 -30.67 -5.33 3.19
CA ASN A 157 -30.84 -6.72 3.64
C ASN A 157 -30.26 -6.98 5.02
N PHE A 158 -29.73 -5.96 5.68
CA PHE A 158 -29.07 -6.05 6.97
C PHE A 158 -29.84 -5.32 8.05
N PHE A 159 -30.11 -5.98 9.18
CA PHE A 159 -30.96 -5.48 10.26
C PHE A 159 -30.22 -5.64 11.58
N PRO A 160 -29.50 -4.60 12.01
CA PRO A 160 -28.81 -4.57 13.30
C PRO A 160 -29.79 -4.29 14.44
N ASP A 161 -29.33 -4.52 15.66
CA ASP A 161 -30.02 -4.07 16.86
C ASP A 161 -30.23 -2.56 16.83
N PRO A 162 -31.44 -2.06 17.04
CA PRO A 162 -31.74 -0.62 17.07
C PRO A 162 -30.99 0.18 18.13
N SER A 163 -30.51 -0.46 19.20
CA SER A 163 -29.76 0.19 20.28
C SER A 163 -28.27 0.32 19.98
N ALA A 164 -27.75 -0.40 18.99
CA ALA A 164 -26.34 -0.42 18.66
C ALA A 164 -25.90 0.78 17.81
N LEU A 165 -24.71 1.31 18.08
CA LEU A 165 -24.03 2.32 17.28
C LEU A 165 -22.91 1.71 16.43
N THR A 166 -22.32 0.61 16.90
CA THR A 166 -21.27 -0.12 16.21
C THR A 166 -21.62 -1.61 16.05
N MET A 167 -20.83 -2.33 15.25
CA MET A 167 -21.00 -3.79 15.14
C MET A 167 -20.63 -4.50 16.45
N GLU A 168 -19.74 -3.90 17.22
CA GLU A 168 -19.27 -4.46 18.49
C GLU A 168 -20.29 -4.28 19.62
N ASP A 169 -21.10 -3.21 19.58
CA ASP A 169 -22.14 -2.95 20.59
C ASP A 169 -23.43 -3.71 20.32
N ALA A 170 -23.59 -4.23 19.09
CA ALA A 170 -24.83 -4.91 18.72
C ALA A 170 -25.04 -6.20 19.49
N ASP A 171 -26.17 -6.36 20.14
CA ASP A 171 -26.56 -7.62 20.75
C ASP A 171 -26.97 -8.65 19.71
N TYR A 172 -27.50 -8.20 18.58
CA TYR A 172 -27.85 -9.07 17.46
C TYR A 172 -27.73 -8.37 16.12
N VAL A 173 -27.53 -9.14 15.06
CA VAL A 173 -27.63 -8.72 13.67
C VAL A 173 -28.39 -9.76 12.88
N ILE A 174 -29.28 -9.32 11.98
CA ILE A 174 -30.07 -10.20 11.15
C ILE A 174 -29.76 -9.90 9.69
N TYR A 175 -29.32 -10.93 8.95
CA TYR A 175 -29.18 -10.90 7.52
C TYR A 175 -30.42 -11.54 6.89
N ALA A 176 -31.20 -10.75 6.14
CA ALA A 176 -32.42 -11.19 5.48
C ALA A 176 -32.18 -11.36 3.98
N SER A 177 -32.58 -12.49 3.41
CA SER A 177 -32.45 -12.74 1.99
C SER A 177 -33.60 -13.59 1.46
N TYR A 178 -34.16 -13.22 0.29
CA TYR A 178 -35.06 -14.10 -0.43
C TYR A 178 -34.26 -15.16 -1.18
N GLN A 179 -34.53 -16.41 -0.90
CA GLN A 179 -33.87 -17.55 -1.53
C GLN A 179 -34.90 -18.45 -2.24
N ASN A 180 -34.45 -19.15 -3.28
CA ASN A 180 -35.26 -20.17 -3.90
C ASN A 180 -35.48 -21.34 -2.93
N VAL A 181 -36.73 -21.73 -2.75
CA VAL A 181 -37.12 -22.83 -1.85
C VAL A 181 -36.38 -24.11 -2.14
N GLY A 182 -36.13 -24.42 -3.40
CA GLY A 182 -35.37 -25.62 -3.80
C GLY A 182 -33.95 -25.63 -3.25
N LYS A 183 -33.30 -24.42 -3.18
CA LYS A 183 -32.00 -24.29 -2.59
C LYS A 183 -32.03 -24.49 -1.07
N VAL A 184 -33.03 -23.93 -0.40
CA VAL A 184 -33.21 -24.07 1.06
C VAL A 184 -33.53 -25.52 1.43
N ILE A 185 -34.43 -26.20 0.67
CA ILE A 185 -34.76 -27.63 0.87
C ILE A 185 -33.52 -28.51 0.69
N ARG A 186 -32.66 -28.21 -0.28
CA ARG A 186 -31.42 -28.96 -0.47
C ARG A 186 -30.50 -28.88 0.74
N ALA A 187 -30.42 -27.69 1.38
CA ALA A 187 -29.62 -27.51 2.59
C ALA A 187 -30.28 -28.10 3.84
N PHE A 188 -31.63 -28.11 3.90
CA PHE A 188 -32.41 -28.58 5.06
C PHE A 188 -33.53 -29.53 4.59
N PRO A 189 -33.22 -30.76 4.17
CA PRO A 189 -34.19 -31.70 3.60
C PRO A 189 -35.26 -32.15 4.61
N GLU A 190 -34.96 -32.12 5.90
CA GLU A 190 -35.85 -32.50 6.98
C GLU A 190 -37.11 -31.61 7.10
N LYS A 191 -36.98 -30.33 6.72
CA LYS A 191 -38.05 -29.32 6.77
C LYS A 191 -38.74 -29.08 5.42
N ALA A 192 -38.54 -29.97 4.44
CA ALA A 192 -38.97 -29.78 3.05
C ALA A 192 -40.48 -29.56 2.88
N GLU A 193 -41.33 -30.26 3.63
CA GLU A 193 -42.80 -30.15 3.53
C GLU A 193 -43.30 -28.80 4.10
N GLU A 194 -42.78 -28.39 5.24
CA GLU A 194 -43.11 -27.11 5.87
C GLU A 194 -42.74 -25.93 4.97
N LEU A 195 -41.54 -25.99 4.36
CA LEU A 195 -41.01 -24.93 3.48
C LEU A 195 -41.83 -24.77 2.19
N LYS A 196 -42.33 -25.89 1.58
CA LYS A 196 -43.16 -25.84 0.37
C LYS A 196 -44.48 -25.12 0.63
N MET A 197 -45.05 -25.23 1.82
CA MET A 197 -46.33 -24.58 2.19
C MET A 197 -46.19 -23.08 2.38
N GLN A 198 -45.00 -22.56 2.65
CA GLN A 198 -44.74 -21.15 2.98
C GLN A 198 -44.19 -20.33 1.81
N THR A 199 -44.18 -20.90 0.61
CA THR A 199 -43.70 -20.19 -0.56
C THR A 199 -44.62 -19.03 -0.94
N LYS A 200 -44.07 -17.84 -1.01
CA LYS A 200 -44.81 -16.64 -1.41
C LYS A 200 -43.96 -15.82 -2.38
N LYS A 201 -44.57 -15.28 -3.42
CA LYS A 201 -43.90 -14.23 -4.19
C LYS A 201 -43.87 -12.98 -3.35
N PRO A 202 -42.70 -12.36 -3.14
CA PRO A 202 -42.63 -11.12 -2.38
C PRO A 202 -43.42 -10.01 -3.09
N ASP A 203 -44.29 -9.33 -2.38
CA ASP A 203 -45.02 -8.17 -2.89
C ASP A 203 -44.04 -6.96 -2.98
N LYS A 204 -44.44 -5.94 -3.78
CA LYS A 204 -43.57 -4.73 -3.92
C LYS A 204 -43.29 -4.03 -2.58
N GLU A 205 -44.22 -4.15 -1.64
CA GLU A 205 -44.14 -3.57 -0.31
C GLU A 205 -43.21 -4.38 0.62
N ASP A 206 -43.12 -5.70 0.43
CA ASP A 206 -42.21 -6.58 1.16
C ASP A 206 -40.73 -6.40 0.72
N LEU A 207 -40.49 -5.68 -0.37
CA LEU A 207 -39.16 -5.43 -0.91
C LEU A 207 -38.50 -4.24 -0.23
N ILE A 208 -38.31 -4.37 1.06
CA ILE A 208 -37.39 -3.52 1.83
C ILE A 208 -35.97 -3.58 1.25
N MET A 209 -35.71 -4.60 0.44
CA MET A 209 -34.40 -5.01 -0.09
C MET A 209 -33.93 -4.29 -1.35
N GLY A 210 -34.64 -3.28 -1.85
CA GLY A 210 -34.23 -2.52 -3.05
C GLY A 210 -34.07 -3.35 -4.33
N GLN A 211 -34.68 -4.56 -4.39
CA GLN A 211 -34.70 -5.44 -5.56
C GLN A 211 -36.09 -5.42 -6.17
N ASP A 212 -36.15 -5.51 -7.51
CA ASP A 212 -37.44 -5.55 -8.19
C ASP A 212 -38.18 -6.90 -7.97
N SER A 213 -39.44 -6.84 -7.61
CA SER A 213 -40.29 -8.02 -7.40
C SER A 213 -40.40 -8.93 -8.64
N THR A 214 -40.13 -8.39 -9.83
CA THR A 214 -40.10 -9.12 -11.08
C THR A 214 -39.00 -10.19 -11.17
N ASN A 215 -37.93 -10.03 -10.38
CA ASN A 215 -36.78 -10.94 -10.36
C ASN A 215 -37.01 -12.18 -9.49
N PHE A 216 -38.10 -12.25 -8.72
CA PHE A 216 -38.39 -13.36 -7.83
C PHE A 216 -39.47 -14.28 -8.40
N SER A 217 -39.23 -15.59 -8.29
CA SER A 217 -40.20 -16.61 -8.63
C SER A 217 -41.22 -16.79 -7.50
N ASN A 218 -42.38 -17.40 -7.83
CA ASN A 218 -43.36 -17.80 -6.82
C ASN A 218 -42.84 -18.87 -5.82
N GLN A 219 -41.61 -19.35 -6.03
CA GLN A 219 -40.94 -20.35 -5.20
C GLN A 219 -39.84 -19.72 -4.33
N SER A 220 -39.98 -18.46 -3.99
CA SER A 220 -39.02 -17.77 -3.10
C SER A 220 -39.55 -17.77 -1.67
N ILE A 221 -38.63 -17.85 -0.70
CA ILE A 221 -38.92 -17.76 0.72
C ILE A 221 -37.94 -16.79 1.37
N LEU A 222 -38.41 -16.02 2.35
CA LEU A 222 -37.58 -15.14 3.14
C LEU A 222 -36.80 -15.95 4.15
N VAL A 223 -35.47 -15.92 4.07
CA VAL A 223 -34.56 -16.53 5.02
C VAL A 223 -33.95 -15.44 5.89
N LEU A 224 -34.04 -15.59 7.19
CA LEU A 224 -33.44 -14.71 8.19
C LEU A 224 -32.32 -15.49 8.90
N GLU A 225 -31.10 -15.00 8.78
CA GLU A 225 -29.94 -15.48 9.53
C GLU A 225 -29.66 -14.48 10.66
N CYS A 226 -29.97 -14.89 11.89
CA CYS A 226 -29.77 -14.09 13.07
C CYS A 226 -28.51 -14.54 13.80
N TYR A 227 -27.55 -13.65 13.95
CA TYR A 227 -26.41 -13.81 14.83
C TYR A 227 -26.64 -12.96 16.08
N MET A 228 -26.55 -13.55 17.26
CA MET A 228 -26.84 -12.85 18.51
C MET A 228 -25.87 -13.25 19.61
N ARG A 229 -25.62 -12.32 20.53
CA ARG A 229 -24.95 -12.60 21.80
C ARG A 229 -25.99 -13.16 22.74
N ASP A 230 -25.77 -14.38 23.19
CA ASP A 230 -26.72 -15.04 24.11
C ASP A 230 -26.05 -15.12 25.50
N TYR A 231 -26.68 -14.44 26.46
CA TYR A 231 -26.19 -14.38 27.85
C TYR A 231 -26.84 -15.44 28.75
N GLU A 232 -27.54 -16.43 28.15
CA GLU A 232 -28.16 -17.52 28.90
C GLU A 232 -27.10 -18.35 29.63
N MET A 233 -27.20 -18.41 30.95
CA MET A 233 -26.29 -19.21 31.80
C MET A 233 -26.87 -20.60 32.03
N VAL A 234 -26.05 -21.60 31.84
CA VAL A 234 -26.39 -23.03 32.13
C VAL A 234 -25.47 -23.55 33.23
N THR A 235 -26.07 -24.22 34.20
CA THR A 235 -25.30 -24.90 35.23
C THR A 235 -24.85 -26.26 34.68
N GLN A 236 -23.57 -26.45 34.49
CA GLN A 236 -22.95 -27.73 34.13
C GLN A 236 -22.47 -28.42 35.41
N LYS A 237 -22.76 -29.73 35.54
CA LYS A 237 -22.21 -30.56 36.58
C LYS A 237 -20.94 -31.22 36.05
N LEU A 238 -19.81 -30.78 36.56
CA LEU A 238 -18.50 -31.38 36.26
C LEU A 238 -18.14 -32.31 37.41
N GLU A 239 -17.72 -33.52 37.10
CA GLU A 239 -17.21 -34.51 38.07
C GLU A 239 -15.68 -34.43 38.05
N GLU A 240 -15.11 -33.67 38.98
CA GLU A 240 -13.66 -33.65 39.23
C GLU A 240 -13.36 -34.32 40.55
N ASP A 241 -12.46 -35.28 40.52
CA ASP A 241 -12.00 -36.07 41.73
C ASP A 241 -13.11 -36.71 42.56
N GLY A 242 -14.29 -37.03 41.93
CA GLY A 242 -15.43 -37.63 42.62
C GLY A 242 -16.35 -36.65 43.37
N GLU A 243 -16.07 -35.34 43.25
CA GLU A 243 -16.97 -34.30 43.71
C GLU A 243 -17.69 -33.68 42.51
N ILE A 244 -19.02 -33.48 42.68
CA ILE A 244 -19.85 -32.79 41.65
C ILE A 244 -19.74 -31.29 41.88
N ILE A 245 -18.96 -30.61 41.04
CA ILE A 245 -18.85 -29.15 41.03
C ILE A 245 -19.90 -28.62 40.07
N GLU A 246 -20.80 -27.77 40.55
CA GLU A 246 -21.77 -27.04 39.72
C GLU A 246 -21.11 -25.75 39.22
N GLU A 247 -20.68 -25.72 37.95
CA GLU A 247 -20.12 -24.54 37.31
C GLU A 247 -21.18 -23.86 36.44
N ARG A 248 -21.34 -22.52 36.59
CA ARG A 248 -22.21 -21.75 35.72
C ARG A 248 -21.41 -21.27 34.52
N LYS A 249 -21.74 -21.78 33.33
CA LYS A 249 -21.15 -21.33 32.06
C LYS A 249 -22.19 -20.74 31.13
N MET A 250 -21.75 -19.84 30.27
CA MET A 250 -22.60 -19.37 29.16
C MET A 250 -22.95 -20.56 28.28
N LYS A 251 -24.20 -20.67 27.90
CA LYS A 251 -24.69 -21.73 27.00
C LYS A 251 -24.08 -21.63 25.60
N TYR A 252 -23.88 -20.42 25.13
CA TYR A 252 -23.29 -20.12 23.84
C TYR A 252 -22.17 -19.05 24.01
N PRO A 253 -20.98 -19.45 24.45
CA PRO A 253 -19.90 -18.51 24.75
C PRO A 253 -19.41 -17.74 23.52
N LYS A 254 -19.55 -18.33 22.31
CA LYS A 254 -19.20 -17.68 21.02
C LYS A 254 -20.38 -16.92 20.40
N GLY A 255 -21.51 -16.84 21.11
CA GLY A 255 -22.76 -16.33 20.57
C GLY A 255 -23.60 -17.42 19.92
N ARG A 256 -24.81 -17.07 19.48
CA ARG A 256 -25.81 -17.99 18.93
C ARG A 256 -26.16 -17.62 17.50
N ARG A 257 -26.26 -18.60 16.63
CA ARG A 257 -26.75 -18.44 15.26
C ARG A 257 -28.08 -19.16 15.10
N ILE A 258 -29.10 -18.41 14.64
CA ILE A 258 -30.43 -18.95 14.38
C ILE A 258 -30.78 -18.65 12.92
N ILE A 259 -31.22 -19.68 12.22
CA ILE A 259 -31.69 -19.55 10.83
C ILE A 259 -33.16 -19.92 10.78
N ILE A 260 -33.97 -19.02 10.26
CA ILE A 260 -35.40 -19.26 10.01
C ILE A 260 -35.74 -19.00 8.55
N ALA A 261 -36.69 -19.75 8.01
CA ALA A 261 -37.25 -19.50 6.69
C ALA A 261 -38.75 -19.35 6.82
N GLY A 262 -39.26 -18.14 6.55
CA GLY A 262 -40.64 -17.80 6.86
C GLY A 262 -40.93 -17.96 8.36
N GLU A 263 -41.77 -18.90 8.72
CA GLU A 263 -42.11 -19.24 10.12
C GLU A 263 -41.48 -20.58 10.58
N THR A 264 -40.62 -21.20 9.77
CA THR A 264 -39.97 -22.48 10.10
C THR A 264 -38.56 -22.26 10.63
N LEU A 265 -38.24 -22.89 11.76
CA LEU A 265 -36.87 -22.95 12.29
C LEU A 265 -36.04 -23.94 11.49
N LEU A 266 -34.95 -23.48 10.85
CA LEU A 266 -34.04 -24.31 10.10
C LEU A 266 -32.85 -24.79 10.93
N SER A 267 -32.26 -23.88 11.72
CA SER A 267 -31.10 -24.18 12.56
C SER A 267 -31.08 -23.26 13.76
N ASP A 268 -30.68 -23.82 14.91
CA ASP A 268 -30.48 -23.10 16.18
C ASP A 268 -29.26 -23.71 16.87
N GLY A 269 -28.18 -22.96 16.98
CA GLY A 269 -26.95 -23.44 17.56
C GLY A 269 -25.94 -22.36 17.90
N GLU A 270 -24.78 -22.75 18.34
CA GLU A 270 -23.67 -21.85 18.61
C GLU A 270 -23.17 -21.20 17.30
N ASN A 271 -22.65 -19.98 17.39
CA ASN A 271 -21.97 -19.32 16.28
C ASN A 271 -20.84 -20.23 15.77
N PRO A 272 -20.80 -20.56 14.47
CA PRO A 272 -19.80 -21.48 13.91
C PRO A 272 -18.37 -20.91 13.94
N TYR A 273 -18.18 -19.66 14.30
CA TYR A 273 -16.90 -18.98 14.25
C TYR A 273 -16.26 -18.84 15.62
N ASP A 274 -15.02 -19.31 15.75
CA ASP A 274 -14.30 -19.39 17.01
C ASP A 274 -13.97 -18.02 17.62
N ASP A 275 -13.87 -16.99 16.80
CA ASP A 275 -13.64 -15.60 17.24
C ASP A 275 -14.86 -14.96 17.93
N GLY A 276 -16.02 -15.62 17.92
CA GLY A 276 -17.27 -15.09 18.50
C GLY A 276 -17.78 -13.81 17.86
N LYS A 277 -17.15 -13.34 16.79
CA LYS A 277 -17.58 -12.12 16.08
C LYS A 277 -18.68 -12.42 15.08
N PHE A 278 -19.49 -11.40 14.79
CA PHE A 278 -20.43 -11.49 13.69
C PHE A 278 -19.66 -11.49 12.36
N PRO A 279 -20.06 -12.31 11.36
CA PRO A 279 -19.31 -12.47 10.12
C PRO A 279 -19.52 -11.31 9.15
N PHE A 280 -19.58 -10.08 9.61
CA PHE A 280 -19.88 -8.90 8.83
C PHE A 280 -18.91 -7.77 9.13
N ILE A 281 -18.37 -7.17 8.07
CA ILE A 281 -17.52 -5.98 8.12
C ILE A 281 -18.25 -4.82 7.45
N MET A 282 -18.19 -3.66 8.07
CA MET A 282 -18.90 -2.48 7.63
C MET A 282 -17.94 -1.41 7.08
N PHE A 283 -18.25 -0.90 5.90
CA PHE A 283 -17.54 0.22 5.27
C PHE A 283 -18.44 1.44 5.33
N LYS A 284 -18.08 2.42 6.15
CA LYS A 284 -18.81 3.70 6.27
C LYS A 284 -18.12 4.78 5.45
N CYS A 285 -18.90 5.63 4.77
CA CYS A 285 -18.37 6.79 4.06
C CYS A 285 -18.07 7.93 5.05
N TYR A 286 -19.08 8.35 5.80
CA TYR A 286 -18.97 9.24 6.96
C TYR A 286 -19.58 8.54 8.16
N ASP A 287 -18.84 8.46 9.24
CA ASP A 287 -19.30 7.92 10.49
C ASP A 287 -20.10 8.98 11.25
N LEU A 288 -21.22 8.59 11.86
CA LEU A 288 -22.09 9.44 12.67
C LEU A 288 -22.09 8.90 14.10
N GLU A 289 -21.95 9.81 15.07
CA GLU A 289 -21.87 9.45 16.48
C GLU A 289 -23.17 8.84 17.03
N ASP A 290 -24.31 9.21 16.45
CA ASP A 290 -25.65 8.86 16.91
C ASP A 290 -26.34 7.80 16.06
N SER A 291 -25.63 7.17 15.12
CA SER A 291 -26.24 6.25 14.19
C SER A 291 -25.35 5.04 13.90
N PHE A 292 -25.96 3.87 13.88
CA PHE A 292 -25.31 2.66 13.34
C PHE A 292 -24.92 2.83 11.88
N TRP A 293 -25.70 3.58 11.10
CA TRP A 293 -25.50 3.80 9.69
C TRP A 293 -24.64 5.02 9.41
N GLY A 294 -23.75 4.92 8.46
CA GLY A 294 -23.00 6.07 7.98
C GLY A 294 -23.83 6.96 7.05
N MET A 295 -23.39 8.19 6.82
CA MET A 295 -23.93 9.11 5.83
C MET A 295 -23.16 9.01 4.51
N GLY A 296 -23.87 9.03 3.38
CA GLY A 296 -23.28 9.00 2.04
C GLY A 296 -23.01 10.40 1.47
N GLU A 297 -22.23 10.45 0.41
CA GLU A 297 -21.98 11.69 -0.35
C GLU A 297 -23.25 12.25 -0.98
N VAL A 298 -24.09 11.36 -1.49
CA VAL A 298 -25.28 11.74 -2.29
C VAL A 298 -26.25 12.54 -1.46
N GLU A 299 -26.42 12.23 -0.18
CA GLU A 299 -27.45 12.84 0.67
C GLU A 299 -27.36 14.37 0.72
N GLN A 300 -26.14 14.91 0.82
CA GLN A 300 -25.92 16.35 0.86
C GLN A 300 -26.07 17.01 -0.53
N LEU A 301 -25.93 16.24 -1.60
CA LEU A 301 -25.92 16.76 -2.96
C LEU A 301 -27.31 16.76 -3.62
N ILE A 302 -28.30 16.03 -3.07
CA ILE A 302 -29.65 15.91 -3.65
C ILE A 302 -30.30 17.29 -3.81
N LYS A 303 -30.29 18.12 -2.77
CA LYS A 303 -30.98 19.42 -2.80
C LYS A 303 -30.35 20.40 -3.79
N PRO A 304 -29.03 20.65 -3.76
CA PRO A 304 -28.38 21.53 -4.76
C PRO A 304 -28.58 21.03 -6.19
N GLN A 305 -28.46 19.73 -6.43
CA GLN A 305 -28.67 19.11 -7.73
C GLN A 305 -30.10 19.36 -8.24
N LYS A 306 -31.10 19.11 -7.40
CA LYS A 306 -32.52 19.30 -7.78
C LYS A 306 -32.82 20.77 -8.13
N HIS A 307 -32.26 21.73 -7.38
CA HIS A 307 -32.41 23.15 -7.68
C HIS A 307 -31.71 23.53 -8.98
N ALA A 308 -30.50 23.01 -9.23
CA ALA A 308 -29.76 23.28 -10.48
C ALA A 308 -30.53 22.76 -11.70
N ASP A 309 -31.06 21.52 -11.64
CA ASP A 309 -31.85 20.93 -12.72
C ASP A 309 -33.15 21.71 -12.97
N ASN A 310 -33.86 22.11 -11.91
CA ASN A 310 -35.09 22.89 -12.04
C ASN A 310 -34.84 24.25 -12.71
N LEU A 311 -33.79 24.98 -12.29
CA LEU A 311 -33.46 26.28 -12.91
C LEU A 311 -32.99 26.09 -14.35
N THR A 312 -32.20 25.07 -14.64
CA THR A 312 -31.77 24.74 -16.00
C THR A 312 -32.95 24.43 -16.90
N ASN A 313 -33.94 23.63 -16.41
CA ASN A 313 -35.15 23.33 -17.15
C ASN A 313 -36.01 24.57 -17.40
N GLN A 314 -36.11 25.50 -16.41
CA GLN A 314 -36.77 26.78 -16.63
C GLN A 314 -36.09 27.62 -17.71
N ILE A 315 -34.75 27.65 -17.79
CA ILE A 315 -34.00 28.31 -18.85
C ILE A 315 -34.31 27.69 -20.20
N ILE A 316 -34.33 26.36 -20.30
CA ILE A 316 -34.65 25.63 -21.54
C ILE A 316 -36.08 25.91 -21.97
N ASP A 317 -37.06 25.85 -21.03
CA ASP A 317 -38.46 26.12 -21.31
C ASP A 317 -38.70 27.55 -21.79
N ASN A 318 -38.04 28.53 -21.16
CA ASN A 318 -38.09 29.93 -21.63
C ASN A 318 -37.47 30.08 -23.03
N ALA A 319 -36.35 29.44 -23.30
CA ALA A 319 -35.73 29.43 -24.63
C ALA A 319 -36.68 28.83 -25.68
N ARG A 320 -37.40 27.76 -25.36
CA ARG A 320 -38.42 27.16 -26.23
C ARG A 320 -39.60 28.11 -26.47
N LEU A 321 -40.09 28.77 -25.42
CA LEU A 321 -41.15 29.76 -25.52
C LEU A 321 -40.70 30.99 -26.33
N THR A 322 -39.45 31.41 -26.18
CA THR A 322 -38.88 32.54 -26.95
C THR A 322 -38.74 32.15 -28.42
N ALA A 323 -38.30 30.96 -28.74
CA ALA A 323 -38.21 30.46 -30.12
C ALA A 323 -39.61 30.24 -30.76
N ASN A 324 -40.57 29.83 -29.95
CA ASN A 324 -41.96 29.49 -30.38
C ASN A 324 -42.96 30.39 -29.66
N CYS A 325 -42.84 31.71 -29.89
CA CYS A 325 -43.73 32.70 -29.28
C CYS A 325 -45.20 32.40 -29.57
N GLN A 326 -46.07 32.65 -28.59
CA GLN A 326 -47.53 32.51 -28.73
C GLN A 326 -48.07 33.56 -29.71
N TRP A 327 -49.08 33.18 -30.47
CA TRP A 327 -49.78 34.10 -31.30
C TRP A 327 -51.07 34.56 -30.60
N ILE A 328 -51.19 35.87 -30.49
CA ILE A 328 -52.46 36.50 -30.09
C ILE A 328 -53.11 37.02 -31.35
N LYS A 329 -54.31 36.58 -31.58
CA LYS A 329 -55.14 37.03 -32.71
C LYS A 329 -56.51 37.38 -32.25
N ASP A 330 -57.08 38.40 -32.88
CA ASP A 330 -58.49 38.75 -32.75
C ASP A 330 -59.37 37.60 -33.27
N LYS A 331 -60.51 37.39 -32.65
CA LYS A 331 -61.46 36.32 -33.03
C LYS A 331 -61.88 36.47 -34.52
N ASN A 332 -61.94 37.70 -34.99
CA ASN A 332 -62.36 38.04 -36.34
C ASN A 332 -61.20 38.19 -37.35
N ALA A 333 -59.99 37.79 -37.01
CA ALA A 333 -58.81 37.94 -37.85
C ALA A 333 -58.83 37.15 -39.16
N GLY A 334 -59.74 36.18 -39.30
CA GLY A 334 -59.90 35.40 -40.51
C GLY A 334 -58.79 34.36 -40.79
N ILE A 335 -57.94 34.13 -39.79
CA ILE A 335 -56.80 33.18 -39.91
C ILE A 335 -57.13 31.90 -39.15
N GLU A 336 -56.99 30.77 -39.80
CA GLU A 336 -57.09 29.47 -39.19
C GLU A 336 -55.94 29.18 -38.26
N GLN A 337 -56.13 28.51 -37.12
CA GLN A 337 -55.08 28.25 -36.13
C GLN A 337 -53.87 27.48 -36.70
N GLY A 338 -54.11 26.55 -37.62
CA GLY A 338 -53.05 25.75 -38.25
C GLY A 338 -52.16 26.50 -39.24
N LYS A 339 -52.53 27.75 -39.65
CA LYS A 339 -51.76 28.58 -40.56
C LYS A 339 -50.72 29.47 -39.85
N LEU A 340 -50.81 29.62 -38.51
CA LEU A 340 -49.86 30.38 -37.71
C LEU A 340 -48.76 29.45 -37.21
N THR A 341 -47.73 29.28 -38.03
CA THR A 341 -46.57 28.40 -37.73
C THR A 341 -45.28 29.22 -37.62
N ASN A 342 -44.19 28.64 -37.15
CA ASN A 342 -42.87 29.25 -37.08
C ASN A 342 -42.06 29.11 -38.39
N ARG A 343 -42.73 28.80 -39.54
CA ARG A 343 -42.04 28.58 -40.81
C ARG A 343 -41.38 29.90 -41.29
N PRO A 344 -40.10 29.89 -41.60
CA PRO A 344 -39.42 31.07 -42.18
C PRO A 344 -40.10 31.54 -43.47
N GLY A 345 -40.29 32.85 -43.61
CA GLY A 345 -40.92 33.43 -44.80
C GLY A 345 -42.44 33.24 -44.86
N LEU A 346 -43.13 32.83 -43.76
CA LEU A 346 -44.57 32.71 -43.73
C LEU A 346 -45.26 34.06 -43.94
N ILE A 347 -46.08 34.13 -44.97
CA ILE A 347 -46.97 35.28 -45.22
C ILE A 347 -48.35 34.96 -44.62
N VAL A 348 -48.76 35.81 -43.69
CA VAL A 348 -50.05 35.69 -43.01
C VAL A 348 -50.97 36.79 -43.47
N THR A 349 -52.05 36.44 -44.12
CA THR A 349 -53.09 37.40 -44.54
C THR A 349 -54.14 37.53 -43.47
N LYS A 350 -54.46 38.75 -42.99
CA LYS A 350 -55.47 39.04 -41.98
C LYS A 350 -56.55 39.96 -42.49
N ASN A 351 -57.69 39.96 -41.86
CA ASN A 351 -58.79 40.89 -42.16
C ASN A 351 -58.37 42.33 -41.76
N PRO A 352 -58.76 43.37 -42.51
CA PRO A 352 -58.51 44.74 -42.16
C PRO A 352 -59.09 45.11 -40.79
N GLY A 353 -58.33 45.87 -40.00
CA GLY A 353 -58.80 46.34 -38.68
C GLY A 353 -58.63 45.31 -37.53
N THR A 354 -58.11 44.11 -37.80
CA THR A 354 -57.87 43.12 -36.75
C THR A 354 -56.39 43.09 -36.35
N GLU A 355 -56.12 42.75 -35.08
CA GLU A 355 -54.77 42.60 -34.56
C GLU A 355 -54.28 41.14 -34.57
N VAL A 356 -53.09 40.92 -35.01
CA VAL A 356 -52.37 39.62 -34.92
C VAL A 356 -50.94 39.92 -34.54
N ARG A 357 -50.52 39.52 -33.37
CA ARG A 357 -49.19 39.79 -32.83
C ARG A 357 -48.58 38.52 -32.23
N ARG A 358 -47.29 38.48 -32.23
CA ARG A 358 -46.54 37.52 -31.41
C ARG A 358 -46.32 38.11 -30.03
N GLU A 359 -46.71 37.37 -29.00
CA GLU A 359 -46.43 37.70 -27.62
C GLU A 359 -45.00 37.21 -27.28
N GLN A 360 -44.12 38.14 -26.98
CA GLN A 360 -42.78 37.78 -26.59
C GLN A 360 -42.80 37.44 -25.09
N PRO A 361 -42.33 36.22 -24.69
CA PRO A 361 -42.17 35.87 -23.30
C PRO A 361 -41.13 36.81 -22.65
N PRO A 362 -41.25 37.10 -21.36
CA PRO A 362 -40.26 37.90 -20.66
C PRO A 362 -38.87 37.20 -20.73
N SER A 363 -37.83 38.02 -20.90
CA SER A 363 -36.47 37.53 -20.86
C SER A 363 -36.12 36.99 -19.47
N ILE A 364 -35.37 35.92 -19.40
CA ILE A 364 -34.86 35.41 -18.13
C ILE A 364 -33.86 36.41 -17.54
N PRO A 365 -34.02 36.82 -16.29
CA PRO A 365 -33.06 37.68 -15.63
C PRO A 365 -31.67 37.05 -15.55
N ALA A 366 -30.60 37.78 -15.78
CA ALA A 366 -29.22 37.25 -15.78
C ALA A 366 -28.81 36.57 -14.47
N TYR A 367 -29.39 36.97 -13.34
CA TYR A 367 -29.09 36.31 -12.05
C TYR A 367 -29.50 34.83 -12.01
N VAL A 368 -30.45 34.36 -12.80
CA VAL A 368 -30.88 32.96 -12.83
C VAL A 368 -29.73 32.08 -13.34
N GLN A 369 -29.04 32.54 -14.38
CA GLN A 369 -27.88 31.82 -14.93
C GLN A 369 -26.73 31.78 -13.92
N ASN A 370 -26.44 32.93 -13.27
CA ASN A 370 -25.43 32.99 -12.21
C ASN A 370 -25.79 32.08 -11.02
N THR A 371 -27.07 31.92 -10.69
CA THR A 371 -27.53 31.02 -9.63
C THR A 371 -27.26 29.55 -9.98
N VAL A 372 -27.46 29.14 -11.24
CA VAL A 372 -27.12 27.78 -11.70
C VAL A 372 -25.62 27.52 -11.53
N GLU A 373 -24.77 28.48 -11.91
CA GLU A 373 -23.31 28.36 -11.74
C GLU A 373 -22.91 28.31 -10.25
N MET A 374 -23.58 29.10 -9.41
CA MET A 374 -23.36 29.05 -7.96
C MET A 374 -23.72 27.66 -7.39
N LEU A 375 -24.86 27.08 -7.79
CA LEU A 375 -25.29 25.76 -7.32
C LEU A 375 -24.31 24.64 -7.79
N LYS A 376 -23.76 24.75 -9.00
CA LYS A 376 -22.70 23.84 -9.48
C LYS A 376 -21.46 23.94 -8.59
N ARG A 377 -21.04 25.15 -8.27
CA ARG A 377 -19.90 25.40 -7.38
C ARG A 377 -20.17 24.90 -5.97
N ASP A 378 -21.41 25.05 -5.46
CA ASP A 378 -21.79 24.49 -4.17
C ASP A 378 -21.67 22.98 -4.15
N ILE A 379 -22.08 22.28 -5.22
CA ILE A 379 -21.90 20.83 -5.36
C ILE A 379 -20.40 20.46 -5.28
N GLU A 380 -19.53 21.20 -5.96
CA GLU A 380 -18.07 20.98 -5.93
C GLU A 380 -17.48 21.21 -4.53
N VAL A 381 -17.90 22.31 -3.87
CA VAL A 381 -17.43 22.63 -2.51
C VAL A 381 -17.92 21.61 -1.47
N ILE A 382 -19.18 21.17 -1.55
CA ILE A 382 -19.74 20.18 -0.65
C ILE A 382 -19.04 18.83 -0.82
N SER A 383 -18.88 18.38 -2.05
CA SER A 383 -18.23 17.08 -2.36
C SER A 383 -16.72 17.10 -2.21
N GLY A 384 -16.09 18.28 -2.34
CA GLY A 384 -14.63 18.43 -2.42
C GLY A 384 -14.03 17.95 -3.75
N VAL A 385 -14.88 17.70 -4.75
CA VAL A 385 -14.44 17.27 -6.09
C VAL A 385 -14.42 18.48 -7.00
N PHE A 386 -13.24 19.05 -7.16
CA PHE A 386 -12.99 20.21 -8.03
C PHE A 386 -12.52 19.78 -9.43
N ASP A 387 -12.49 20.71 -10.37
CA ASP A 387 -12.02 20.48 -11.75
C ASP A 387 -10.66 19.81 -11.84
N ILE A 388 -9.72 20.18 -10.95
CA ILE A 388 -8.40 19.53 -10.85
C ILE A 388 -8.52 18.04 -10.54
N THR A 389 -9.45 17.65 -9.69
CA THR A 389 -9.69 16.23 -9.33
C THR A 389 -10.27 15.45 -10.51
N ARG A 390 -11.00 16.12 -11.40
CA ARG A 390 -11.53 15.58 -12.66
C ARG A 390 -10.49 15.55 -13.80
N GLY A 391 -9.28 16.11 -13.57
CA GLY A 391 -8.22 16.19 -14.57
C GLY A 391 -8.28 17.44 -15.44
N GLU A 392 -9.14 18.40 -15.15
CA GLU A 392 -9.19 19.68 -15.84
C GLU A 392 -8.10 20.61 -15.31
N ARG A 393 -7.34 21.22 -16.24
CA ARG A 393 -6.24 22.11 -15.90
C ARG A 393 -6.74 23.55 -15.77
N PRO A 394 -6.58 24.19 -14.58
CA PRO A 394 -6.87 25.63 -14.47
C PRO A 394 -5.98 26.46 -15.39
N ALA A 395 -6.59 27.31 -16.18
CA ALA A 395 -5.86 28.12 -17.18
C ALA A 395 -4.79 29.05 -16.57
N SER A 396 -4.93 29.37 -15.26
CA SER A 396 -4.03 30.28 -14.54
C SER A 396 -2.76 29.61 -13.99
N ILE A 397 -2.66 28.26 -14.01
CA ILE A 397 -1.58 27.53 -13.35
C ILE A 397 -0.79 26.75 -14.39
N THR A 398 0.48 27.14 -14.57
CA THR A 398 1.40 26.51 -15.53
C THR A 398 2.43 25.59 -14.87
N SER A 399 2.69 25.75 -13.57
CA SER A 399 3.67 24.94 -12.83
C SER A 399 3.11 23.55 -12.46
N GLY A 400 3.79 22.49 -12.88
CA GLY A 400 3.44 21.12 -12.52
C GLY A 400 3.47 20.87 -11.01
N VAL A 401 4.38 21.49 -10.28
CA VAL A 401 4.47 21.38 -8.81
C VAL A 401 3.24 21.99 -8.13
N ALA A 402 2.78 23.17 -8.58
CA ALA A 402 1.59 23.82 -8.04
C ALA A 402 0.32 22.99 -8.33
N ILE A 403 0.21 22.40 -9.53
CA ILE A 403 -0.90 21.49 -9.87
C ILE A 403 -0.92 20.29 -8.95
N ASN A 404 0.24 19.67 -8.70
CA ASN A 404 0.34 18.51 -7.79
C ASN A 404 -0.05 18.87 -6.36
N GLN A 405 0.38 20.02 -5.83
CA GLN A 405 0.00 20.48 -4.49
C GLN A 405 -1.50 20.73 -4.37
N LEU A 406 -2.12 21.32 -5.38
CA LEU A 406 -3.56 21.54 -5.41
C LEU A 406 -4.34 20.23 -5.50
N THR A 407 -3.87 19.27 -6.29
CA THR A 407 -4.46 17.94 -6.38
C THR A 407 -4.39 17.22 -5.03
N GLN A 408 -3.25 17.27 -4.35
CA GLN A 408 -3.10 16.69 -3.01
C GLN A 408 -4.01 17.36 -1.98
N SER A 409 -4.17 18.68 -2.04
CA SER A 409 -5.08 19.41 -1.17
C SER A 409 -6.54 19.05 -1.43
N ALA A 410 -6.94 18.96 -2.70
CA ALA A 410 -8.29 18.58 -3.11
C ALA A 410 -8.63 17.14 -2.67
N GLN A 411 -7.65 16.24 -2.68
CA GLN A 411 -7.82 14.85 -2.24
C GLN A 411 -7.86 14.67 -0.72
N SER A 412 -7.63 15.71 0.08
CA SER A 412 -7.53 15.58 1.54
C SER A 412 -8.79 14.98 2.20
N ARG A 413 -9.99 15.32 1.71
CA ARG A 413 -11.26 14.75 2.20
C ARG A 413 -11.41 13.27 1.82
N ILE A 414 -10.90 12.88 0.65
CA ILE A 414 -10.92 11.49 0.18
C ILE A 414 -9.97 10.64 1.04
N LYS A 415 -8.84 11.20 1.49
CA LYS A 415 -7.88 10.51 2.37
C LYS A 415 -8.50 10.01 3.67
N LEU A 416 -9.38 10.80 4.28
CA LEU A 416 -10.08 10.36 5.50
C LEU A 416 -10.97 9.13 5.24
N LYS A 417 -11.71 9.13 4.13
CA LYS A 417 -12.55 7.99 3.73
C LYS A 417 -11.71 6.74 3.42
N MET A 418 -10.54 6.95 2.79
CA MET A 418 -9.59 5.87 2.54
C MET A 418 -9.08 5.27 3.85
N LYS A 419 -8.79 6.09 4.85
CA LYS A 419 -8.37 5.61 6.17
C LYS A 419 -9.46 4.76 6.84
N TYR A 420 -10.73 5.15 6.74
CA TYR A 420 -11.83 4.32 7.24
C TYR A 420 -11.93 3.00 6.47
N LEU A 421 -11.74 3.04 5.15
CA LEU A 421 -11.68 1.85 4.32
C LEU A 421 -10.52 0.92 4.72
N GLU A 422 -9.31 1.47 4.91
CA GLU A 422 -8.13 0.74 5.35
C GLU A 422 -8.35 0.04 6.70
N ASN A 423 -8.97 0.72 7.67
CA ASN A 423 -9.31 0.14 8.96
C ASN A 423 -10.30 -1.03 8.81
N SER A 424 -11.36 -0.87 8.01
CA SER A 424 -12.33 -1.94 7.75
C SER A 424 -11.72 -3.11 7.00
N LEU A 425 -10.76 -2.85 6.10
CA LEU A 425 -10.01 -3.91 5.40
C LEU A 425 -9.06 -4.65 6.35
N ALA A 426 -8.44 -3.96 7.30
CA ALA A 426 -7.61 -4.60 8.33
C ALA A 426 -8.45 -5.54 9.20
N GLU A 427 -9.66 -5.11 9.58
CA GLU A 427 -10.61 -5.95 10.30
C GLU A 427 -11.06 -7.16 9.46
N LEU A 428 -11.33 -6.97 8.16
CA LEU A 428 -11.63 -8.05 7.21
C LEU A 428 -10.47 -9.04 7.13
N GLY A 429 -9.23 -8.57 7.04
CA GLY A 429 -8.03 -9.40 7.03
C GLY A 429 -7.88 -10.23 8.30
N SER A 430 -8.10 -9.62 9.47
CA SER A 430 -8.08 -10.30 10.76
C SER A 430 -9.15 -11.40 10.83
N MET A 431 -10.38 -11.08 10.43
CA MET A 431 -11.45 -12.06 10.37
C MET A 431 -11.12 -13.19 9.40
N TRP A 432 -10.48 -12.88 8.27
CA TRP A 432 -10.09 -13.89 7.27
C TRP A 432 -9.06 -14.87 7.82
N VAL A 433 -8.02 -14.36 8.47
CA VAL A 433 -6.99 -15.20 9.10
C VAL A 433 -7.61 -16.12 10.14
N ASN A 434 -8.50 -15.64 11.01
CA ASN A 434 -9.20 -16.46 11.98
C ASN A 434 -10.02 -17.58 11.31
N ARG A 435 -10.66 -17.29 10.15
CA ARG A 435 -11.38 -18.34 9.39
C ARG A 435 -10.42 -19.36 8.78
N ILE A 436 -9.26 -18.91 8.27
CA ILE A 436 -8.24 -19.81 7.73
C ILE A 436 -7.72 -20.74 8.83
N ILE A 437 -7.35 -20.20 9.99
CA ILE A 437 -6.86 -21.00 11.13
C ILE A 437 -7.90 -22.04 11.53
N GLN A 438 -9.16 -21.64 11.67
CA GLN A 438 -10.23 -22.51 12.12
C GLN A 438 -10.59 -23.63 11.13
N PHE A 439 -10.68 -23.30 9.83
CA PHE A 439 -11.30 -24.19 8.85
C PHE A 439 -10.32 -24.89 7.90
N TRP A 440 -9.07 -24.44 7.79
CA TRP A 440 -8.08 -25.12 6.97
C TRP A 440 -7.39 -26.26 7.73
N LYS A 441 -8.17 -27.24 8.13
CA LYS A 441 -7.64 -28.42 8.87
C LYS A 441 -6.75 -29.31 8.01
N LEU A 442 -6.99 -29.34 6.70
CA LEU A 442 -6.19 -30.11 5.75
C LEU A 442 -5.22 -29.19 5.04
N PRO A 443 -3.96 -29.62 4.80
CA PRO A 443 -2.99 -28.85 4.05
C PRO A 443 -3.52 -28.52 2.64
N ARG A 444 -3.43 -27.25 2.26
CA ARG A 444 -3.83 -26.75 0.95
C ARG A 444 -2.61 -26.33 0.16
N GLN A 445 -2.61 -26.71 -1.10
CA GLN A 445 -1.60 -26.23 -2.01
C GLN A 445 -1.94 -24.81 -2.47
N LEU A 446 -1.15 -23.84 -2.06
CA LEU A 446 -1.28 -22.45 -2.43
C LEU A 446 -0.31 -22.13 -3.56
N ARG A 447 -0.79 -21.46 -4.59
CA ARG A 447 0.06 -20.85 -5.61
C ARG A 447 0.33 -19.42 -5.19
N VAL A 448 1.54 -19.13 -4.78
CA VAL A 448 1.98 -17.81 -4.37
C VAL A 448 2.92 -17.25 -5.42
N MET A 449 2.72 -15.98 -5.80
CA MET A 449 3.62 -15.28 -6.72
C MET A 449 4.67 -14.57 -5.89
N VAL A 450 5.91 -14.97 -6.05
CA VAL A 450 7.05 -14.43 -5.27
C VAL A 450 7.99 -13.70 -6.22
N SER A 451 8.58 -12.61 -5.78
CA SER A 451 9.58 -11.90 -6.58
C SER A 451 10.81 -12.82 -6.86
N ILE A 452 11.53 -12.57 -7.94
CA ILE A 452 12.72 -13.37 -8.29
C ILE A 452 13.75 -13.33 -7.13
N LYS A 453 13.91 -12.19 -6.46
CA LYS A 453 14.85 -12.04 -5.32
C LYS A 453 14.45 -12.89 -4.12
N ASP A 454 13.17 -12.83 -3.74
CA ASP A 454 12.66 -13.62 -2.62
C ASP A 454 12.68 -15.12 -2.96
N PHE A 455 12.52 -15.46 -4.26
CA PHE A 455 12.65 -16.82 -4.75
C PHE A 455 14.09 -17.35 -4.65
N GLU A 456 15.09 -16.54 -5.01
CA GLU A 456 16.51 -16.90 -4.89
C GLU A 456 16.92 -17.06 -3.42
N GLN A 457 16.44 -16.21 -2.53
CA GLN A 457 16.64 -16.37 -1.09
C GLN A 457 15.98 -17.64 -0.57
N ALA A 458 14.71 -17.87 -0.91
CA ALA A 458 13.98 -19.07 -0.51
C ALA A 458 14.61 -20.37 -1.07
N THR A 459 15.13 -20.35 -2.31
CA THR A 459 15.84 -21.49 -2.92
C THR A 459 17.18 -21.73 -2.27
N ASN A 460 17.91 -20.70 -1.88
CA ASN A 460 19.18 -20.86 -1.16
C ASN A 460 18.96 -21.46 0.22
N ASP A 461 17.94 -21.02 0.95
CA ASP A 461 17.58 -21.55 2.26
C ASP A 461 17.04 -22.99 2.17
N MET A 462 16.34 -23.35 1.08
CA MET A 462 15.75 -24.67 0.88
C MET A 462 16.73 -25.66 0.20
N ASN A 463 17.67 -25.22 -0.61
CA ASN A 463 18.75 -26.06 -1.13
C ASN A 463 19.66 -26.57 0.00
N MET A 464 19.75 -25.86 1.12
CA MET A 464 20.35 -26.38 2.35
C MET A 464 19.54 -27.53 2.97
N GLN A 465 18.25 -27.66 2.63
CA GLN A 465 17.37 -28.74 3.10
C GLN A 465 17.12 -29.87 2.10
N GLY A 466 17.75 -29.84 0.93
CA GLY A 466 17.74 -30.94 -0.07
C GLY A 466 16.42 -31.12 -0.84
N GLN A 467 15.55 -30.11 -0.90
CA GLN A 467 14.30 -30.15 -1.68
C GLN A 467 14.50 -29.54 -3.06
N GLN A 468 14.21 -30.31 -4.13
CA GLN A 468 14.20 -29.82 -5.50
C GLN A 468 12.79 -29.30 -5.87
N PHE A 469 12.69 -28.08 -6.36
CA PHE A 469 11.46 -27.50 -6.88
C PHE A 469 11.44 -27.51 -8.40
N ALA A 470 10.26 -27.82 -8.97
CA ALA A 470 10.00 -27.60 -10.38
C ALA A 470 9.77 -26.09 -10.59
N VAL A 471 10.77 -25.41 -11.12
CA VAL A 471 10.71 -23.98 -11.42
C VAL A 471 9.90 -23.78 -12.70
N GLN A 472 8.76 -23.08 -12.60
CA GLN A 472 8.06 -22.59 -13.78
C GLN A 472 8.70 -21.27 -14.26
N PRO A 473 8.66 -20.97 -15.56
CA PRO A 473 9.21 -19.71 -16.05
C PRO A 473 8.51 -18.51 -15.37
N PRO A 474 9.26 -17.45 -15.05
CA PRO A 474 8.70 -16.28 -14.40
C PRO A 474 7.61 -15.63 -15.29
N VAL A 475 6.49 -15.27 -14.68
CA VAL A 475 5.41 -14.55 -15.35
C VAL A 475 5.38 -13.14 -14.75
N ASN A 476 5.62 -12.12 -15.57
CA ASN A 476 5.73 -10.72 -15.15
C ASN A 476 6.73 -10.51 -13.99
N GLY A 477 7.90 -11.19 -14.03
CA GLY A 477 8.97 -11.11 -13.02
C GLY A 477 8.68 -11.73 -11.68
N GLN A 478 7.59 -12.43 -11.57
CA GLN A 478 7.23 -13.21 -10.39
C GLN A 478 7.27 -14.71 -10.71
N VAL A 479 7.82 -15.48 -9.80
CA VAL A 479 7.90 -16.94 -9.92
C VAL A 479 6.74 -17.55 -9.11
N PRO A 480 5.87 -18.38 -9.74
CA PRO A 480 4.86 -19.09 -8.99
C PRO A 480 5.48 -20.20 -8.14
N ILE A 481 5.34 -20.10 -6.84
CA ILE A 481 5.74 -21.14 -5.89
C ILE A 481 4.48 -21.85 -5.38
N PHE A 482 4.54 -23.17 -5.24
CA PHE A 482 3.49 -23.94 -4.63
C PHE A 482 3.93 -24.32 -3.20
N THR A 483 3.23 -23.80 -2.21
CA THR A 483 3.44 -24.14 -0.80
C THR A 483 2.23 -24.88 -0.27
N ASN A 484 2.45 -25.87 0.58
CA ASN A 484 1.37 -26.51 1.32
C ASN A 484 1.20 -25.76 2.64
N LEU A 485 -0.03 -25.36 2.96
CA LEU A 485 -0.34 -24.63 4.18
C LEU A 485 -1.58 -25.20 4.84
N SER A 486 -1.51 -25.43 6.15
CA SER A 486 -2.64 -25.78 7.01
C SER A 486 -2.89 -24.69 8.04
N GLY A 487 -4.11 -24.62 8.59
CA GLY A 487 -4.45 -23.66 9.64
C GLY A 487 -3.61 -23.85 10.91
N GLU A 488 -3.22 -25.08 11.26
CA GLU A 488 -2.37 -25.38 12.42
C GLU A 488 -0.97 -24.79 12.29
N GLU A 489 -0.42 -24.72 11.07
CA GLU A 489 0.91 -24.15 10.82
C GLU A 489 0.97 -22.63 11.03
N ILE A 490 -0.16 -21.95 10.86
CA ILE A 490 -0.30 -20.51 10.99
C ILE A 490 -1.07 -20.11 12.26
N ASP A 491 -1.34 -21.07 13.13
CA ASP A 491 -1.99 -20.79 14.42
C ASP A 491 -1.12 -19.85 15.25
N GLY A 492 -1.74 -18.76 15.72
CA GLY A 492 -1.08 -17.71 16.48
C GLY A 492 -1.93 -16.44 16.56
N ASP A 493 -1.44 -15.47 17.34
CA ASP A 493 -2.07 -14.16 17.48
C ASP A 493 -1.45 -13.15 16.51
N TRP A 494 -2.28 -12.60 15.65
CA TRP A 494 -1.86 -11.73 14.56
C TRP A 494 -2.49 -10.35 14.64
N ASP A 495 -1.65 -9.31 14.50
CA ASP A 495 -2.10 -7.96 14.20
C ASP A 495 -2.02 -7.74 12.69
N ILE A 496 -3.18 -7.46 12.10
CA ILE A 496 -3.26 -7.20 10.67
C ILE A 496 -3.54 -5.73 10.47
N SER A 497 -2.70 -5.10 9.70
CA SER A 497 -2.85 -3.72 9.27
C SER A 497 -2.79 -3.65 7.74
N VAL A 498 -3.36 -2.58 7.20
CA VAL A 498 -3.15 -2.21 5.80
C VAL A 498 -2.04 -1.18 5.77
N VAL A 499 -1.06 -1.36 4.90
CA VAL A 499 0.06 -0.41 4.77
C VAL A 499 -0.51 0.96 4.42
N GLY A 500 -0.32 1.93 5.30
CA GLY A 500 -0.88 3.26 5.16
C GLY A 500 -0.46 3.92 3.85
N GLY A 501 -1.44 4.36 3.07
CA GLY A 501 -1.21 4.95 1.76
C GLY A 501 -1.04 3.94 0.62
N SER A 502 -1.09 2.63 0.87
CA SER A 502 -1.05 1.62 -0.21
C SER A 502 -2.27 1.70 -1.13
N THR A 503 -3.36 2.24 -0.63
CA THR A 503 -4.61 2.45 -1.40
C THR A 503 -4.68 3.84 -2.06
N MET A 504 -3.77 4.75 -1.70
CA MET A 504 -3.78 6.09 -2.28
C MET A 504 -3.16 6.09 -3.68
N PRO A 505 -3.76 6.84 -4.64
CA PRO A 505 -3.10 7.11 -5.89
C PRO A 505 -1.87 7.96 -5.59
N VAL A 506 -0.74 7.31 -5.44
CA VAL A 506 0.55 8.01 -5.46
C VAL A 506 0.68 8.51 -6.89
N ASN A 507 0.88 9.82 -7.07
CA ASN A 507 1.25 10.33 -8.37
C ASN A 507 2.64 9.75 -8.70
N LYS A 508 2.65 8.59 -9.36
CA LYS A 508 3.85 7.79 -9.65
C LYS A 508 4.92 8.64 -10.35
N ASN A 509 4.47 9.57 -11.21
CA ASN A 509 5.36 10.52 -11.85
C ASN A 509 6.02 11.47 -10.83
N THR A 510 5.28 11.95 -9.84
CA THR A 510 5.85 12.81 -8.78
C THR A 510 6.81 12.01 -7.90
N ARG A 511 6.45 10.78 -7.55
CA ARG A 511 7.32 9.87 -6.79
C ARG A 511 8.59 9.54 -7.58
N LEU A 512 8.46 9.26 -8.87
CA LEU A 512 9.60 9.02 -9.76
C LEU A 512 10.50 10.26 -9.84
N GLN A 513 9.94 11.46 -9.98
CA GLN A 513 10.71 12.71 -9.95
C GLN A 513 11.41 12.94 -8.61
N GLN A 514 10.75 12.65 -7.49
CA GLN A 514 11.37 12.70 -6.17
C GLN A 514 12.51 11.70 -6.03
N LEU A 515 12.33 10.45 -6.46
CA LEU A 515 13.39 9.44 -6.47
C LEU A 515 14.56 9.85 -7.36
N ILE A 516 14.28 10.41 -8.54
CA ILE A 516 15.32 10.94 -9.43
C ILE A 516 16.06 12.11 -8.78
N SER A 517 15.36 13.04 -8.12
CA SER A 517 16.00 14.16 -7.43
C SER A 517 16.86 13.70 -6.24
N LEU A 518 16.40 12.70 -5.48
CA LEU A 518 17.16 12.09 -4.40
C LEU A 518 18.40 11.32 -4.91
N SER A 519 18.28 10.67 -6.07
CA SER A 519 19.42 9.96 -6.67
C SER A 519 20.52 10.91 -7.19
N GLN A 520 20.17 12.16 -7.47
CA GLN A 520 21.13 13.21 -7.88
C GLN A 520 21.84 13.87 -6.68
N THR A 521 21.31 13.65 -5.45
CA THR A 521 21.91 14.15 -4.22
C THR A 521 22.87 13.10 -3.67
N PRO A 522 24.19 13.33 -3.66
CA PRO A 522 25.12 12.39 -3.06
C PRO A 522 24.93 12.37 -1.54
N ALA A 523 24.97 11.20 -0.94
CA ALA A 523 25.08 11.02 0.50
C ALA A 523 26.51 11.37 0.99
N GLU A 524 26.73 11.42 2.27
CA GLU A 524 28.05 11.78 2.86
C GLU A 524 29.19 10.83 2.42
N ASP A 525 28.85 9.60 2.06
CA ASP A 525 29.74 8.57 1.51
C ASP A 525 29.97 8.69 0.00
N GLY A 526 29.41 9.71 -0.67
CA GLY A 526 29.51 9.95 -2.10
C GLY A 526 28.67 9.02 -2.99
N LEU A 527 27.86 8.13 -2.38
CA LEU A 527 26.92 7.28 -3.10
C LEU A 527 25.57 7.98 -3.27
N PRO A 528 24.80 7.69 -4.33
CA PRO A 528 23.46 8.26 -4.47
C PRO A 528 22.53 7.73 -3.36
N MET A 529 21.74 8.61 -2.73
CA MET A 529 20.76 8.23 -1.68
C MET A 529 19.75 7.19 -2.13
N VAL A 530 19.45 7.13 -3.40
CA VAL A 530 18.55 6.14 -4.02
C VAL A 530 19.26 5.51 -5.19
N ASP A 531 19.28 4.18 -5.22
CA ASP A 531 19.91 3.43 -6.28
C ASP A 531 19.07 3.45 -7.56
N ARG A 532 19.69 3.20 -8.70
CA ARG A 532 19.04 3.19 -10.01
C ARG A 532 17.99 2.08 -10.12
N GLN A 533 18.16 1.00 -9.38
CA GLN A 533 17.23 -0.11 -9.35
C GLN A 533 15.90 0.31 -8.74
N THR A 534 15.91 0.97 -7.59
CA THR A 534 14.70 1.52 -6.93
C THR A 534 13.96 2.51 -7.84
N ILE A 535 14.68 3.31 -8.63
CA ILE A 535 14.07 4.23 -9.59
C ILE A 535 13.37 3.46 -10.71
N LEU A 536 14.01 2.41 -11.25
CA LEU A 536 13.44 1.58 -12.32
C LEU A 536 12.24 0.77 -11.82
N GLU A 537 12.31 0.19 -10.62
CA GLU A 537 11.21 -0.57 -10.00
C GLU A 537 9.96 0.31 -9.77
N ASN A 538 10.15 1.60 -9.54
CA ASN A 538 9.05 2.55 -9.39
C ASN A 538 8.66 3.26 -10.71
N SER A 539 9.28 2.90 -11.85
CA SER A 539 8.92 3.39 -13.17
C SER A 539 7.83 2.50 -13.78
N GLU A 540 6.90 3.09 -14.55
CA GLU A 540 5.85 2.35 -15.28
C GLU A 540 6.33 1.81 -16.64
N LEU A 541 7.63 1.64 -16.81
CA LEU A 541 8.16 1.13 -18.08
C LEU A 541 7.74 -0.32 -18.26
N PRO A 542 7.16 -0.70 -19.40
CA PRO A 542 6.98 -2.08 -19.72
C PRO A 542 8.36 -2.74 -19.79
N ASN A 543 8.54 -3.92 -19.18
CA ASN A 543 9.80 -4.68 -19.14
C ASN A 543 10.88 -4.12 -18.19
N VAL A 544 10.52 -3.47 -17.09
CA VAL A 544 11.49 -3.02 -16.06
C VAL A 544 12.41 -4.17 -15.64
N GLU A 545 11.85 -5.36 -15.48
CA GLU A 545 12.59 -6.56 -15.05
C GLU A 545 13.61 -7.03 -16.09
N GLU A 546 13.27 -6.95 -17.36
CA GLU A 546 14.24 -7.26 -18.44
C GLU A 546 15.38 -6.24 -18.47
N ILE A 547 15.07 -4.98 -18.17
CA ILE A 547 16.07 -3.92 -18.04
C ILE A 547 16.95 -4.18 -16.81
N LEU A 548 16.37 -4.53 -15.66
CA LEU A 548 17.11 -4.86 -14.44
C LEU A 548 18.01 -6.08 -14.64
N ALA A 549 17.49 -7.15 -15.24
CA ALA A 549 18.28 -8.34 -15.55
C ALA A 549 19.46 -8.02 -16.48
N ARG A 550 19.29 -7.13 -17.45
CA ARG A 550 20.41 -6.66 -18.31
C ARG A 550 21.42 -5.83 -17.51
N PHE A 551 20.97 -4.98 -16.60
CA PHE A 551 21.87 -4.23 -15.72
C PHE A 551 22.66 -5.13 -14.78
N GLU A 552 22.03 -6.13 -14.21
CA GLU A 552 22.70 -7.12 -13.36
C GLU A 552 23.73 -7.95 -14.15
N ALA A 553 23.38 -8.39 -15.35
CA ALA A 553 24.31 -9.09 -16.24
C ALA A 553 25.52 -8.21 -16.62
N ILE A 554 25.30 -6.92 -16.91
CA ILE A 554 26.38 -5.96 -17.18
C ILE A 554 27.26 -5.75 -15.95
N LYS A 555 26.66 -5.64 -14.77
CA LYS A 555 27.38 -5.47 -13.49
C LYS A 555 28.20 -6.71 -13.14
N GLN A 556 27.66 -7.91 -13.36
CA GLN A 556 28.42 -9.16 -13.22
C GLN A 556 29.59 -9.24 -14.21
N GLN A 557 29.35 -8.89 -15.46
CA GLN A 557 30.40 -8.85 -16.49
C GLN A 557 31.51 -7.84 -16.17
N GLN A 558 31.16 -6.68 -15.61
CA GLN A 558 32.14 -5.71 -15.14
C GLN A 558 32.90 -6.19 -13.90
N ALA A 559 32.23 -6.86 -12.97
CA ALA A 559 32.83 -7.44 -11.79
C ALA A 559 33.80 -8.58 -12.18
N GLU A 560 33.43 -9.44 -13.13
CA GLU A 560 34.29 -10.49 -13.69
C GLU A 560 35.51 -9.90 -14.44
N GLN A 561 35.28 -8.83 -15.23
CA GLN A 561 36.38 -8.13 -15.90
C GLN A 561 37.35 -7.46 -14.92
N SER A 562 36.84 -6.86 -13.86
CA SER A 562 37.70 -6.25 -12.82
C SER A 562 38.47 -7.31 -12.03
N GLN A 563 37.86 -8.45 -11.73
CA GLN A 563 38.56 -9.58 -11.08
C GLN A 563 39.59 -10.20 -12.00
N ALA A 564 39.28 -10.35 -13.30
CA ALA A 564 40.24 -10.84 -14.29
C ALA A 564 41.40 -9.86 -14.46
N GLN A 565 41.17 -8.55 -14.45
CA GLN A 565 42.25 -7.56 -14.48
C GLN A 565 43.10 -7.59 -13.22
N GLN A 566 42.49 -7.73 -12.03
CA GLN A 566 43.25 -7.89 -10.78
C GLN A 566 44.05 -9.17 -10.77
N GLN A 567 43.53 -10.29 -11.26
CA GLN A 567 44.25 -11.54 -11.38
C GLN A 567 45.40 -11.44 -12.40
N SER A 568 45.20 -10.75 -13.53
CA SER A 568 46.27 -10.53 -14.50
C SER A 568 47.40 -9.63 -13.95
N MET A 569 47.07 -8.57 -13.19
CA MET A 569 48.07 -7.75 -12.49
C MET A 569 48.82 -8.53 -11.42
N LEU A 570 48.15 -9.39 -10.68
CA LEU A 570 48.81 -10.27 -9.70
C LEU A 570 49.74 -11.29 -10.38
N GLN A 571 49.31 -11.84 -11.52
CA GLN A 571 50.16 -12.74 -12.32
C GLN A 571 51.39 -12.01 -12.93
N GLU A 572 51.18 -10.78 -13.41
CA GLU A 572 52.28 -9.94 -13.89
C GLU A 572 53.26 -9.57 -12.77
N GLN A 573 52.76 -9.24 -11.58
CA GLN A 573 53.64 -9.01 -10.41
C GLN A 573 54.41 -10.28 -10.02
N GLN A 574 53.74 -11.44 -9.99
CA GLN A 574 54.39 -12.71 -9.69
C GLN A 574 55.43 -13.10 -10.76
N ALA A 575 55.14 -12.86 -12.05
CA ALA A 575 56.09 -13.09 -13.13
C ALA A 575 57.30 -12.15 -13.05
N ASN A 576 57.06 -10.87 -12.69
CA ASN A 576 58.15 -9.92 -12.49
C ASN A 576 59.03 -10.27 -11.27
N ILE A 577 58.43 -10.74 -10.18
CA ILE A 577 59.17 -11.24 -9.01
C ILE A 577 59.96 -12.49 -9.35
N GLN A 578 59.40 -13.42 -10.14
CA GLN A 578 60.15 -14.60 -10.61
C GLN A 578 61.29 -14.25 -11.56
N MET A 579 61.07 -13.29 -12.49
CA MET A 579 62.13 -12.83 -13.40
C MET A 579 63.24 -12.10 -12.63
N SER A 580 62.90 -11.24 -11.64
CA SER A 580 63.93 -10.59 -10.81
C SER A 580 64.71 -11.59 -9.96
N ALA A 581 64.03 -12.57 -9.36
CA ALA A 581 64.70 -13.65 -8.63
C ALA A 581 65.61 -14.54 -9.52
N GLN A 582 65.20 -14.82 -10.77
CA GLN A 582 66.05 -15.49 -11.71
C GLN A 582 67.24 -14.67 -12.17
N ALA A 583 67.04 -13.37 -12.39
CA ALA A 583 68.14 -12.44 -12.70
C ALA A 583 69.14 -12.30 -11.55
N GLU A 584 68.65 -12.25 -10.30
CA GLU A 584 69.50 -12.24 -9.10
C GLU A 584 70.27 -13.57 -8.95
N MET A 585 69.62 -14.72 -9.21
CA MET A 585 70.32 -16.02 -9.21
C MET A 585 71.41 -16.10 -10.30
N GLN A 586 71.15 -15.61 -11.52
CA GLN A 586 72.12 -15.54 -12.56
C GLN A 586 73.26 -14.59 -12.22
N THR A 587 72.96 -13.42 -11.67
CA THR A 587 74.06 -12.51 -11.23
C THR A 587 74.80 -13.03 -10.03
N ALA A 588 74.17 -13.76 -9.10
CA ALA A 588 74.83 -14.43 -8.01
C ALA A 588 75.77 -15.59 -8.54
N GLN A 589 75.33 -16.37 -9.54
CA GLN A 589 76.15 -17.37 -10.16
C GLN A 589 77.37 -16.80 -10.95
N GLN A 590 77.11 -15.67 -11.66
CA GLN A 590 78.24 -14.97 -12.33
C GLN A 590 79.21 -14.35 -11.31
N LYS A 591 78.71 -13.76 -10.20
CA LYS A 591 79.55 -13.25 -9.11
C LYS A 591 80.33 -14.38 -8.42
N HIS A 592 79.73 -15.56 -8.26
CA HIS A 592 80.40 -16.72 -7.69
C HIS A 592 81.47 -17.27 -8.61
N GLN A 593 81.28 -17.34 -9.95
CA GLN A 593 82.30 -17.66 -10.90
C GLN A 593 83.44 -16.62 -10.92
N GLN A 594 83.09 -15.33 -10.91
CA GLN A 594 84.13 -14.27 -10.82
C GLN A 594 84.87 -14.28 -9.49
N THR A 595 84.23 -14.68 -8.40
CA THR A 595 84.95 -14.82 -7.11
C THR A 595 85.90 -16.02 -7.09
N LEU A 596 85.50 -17.10 -7.73
CA LEU A 596 86.41 -18.28 -7.93
C LEU A 596 87.64 -17.96 -8.83
N GLU A 597 87.41 -17.18 -9.91
CA GLU A 597 88.52 -16.71 -10.77
C GLU A 597 89.39 -15.70 -10.00
N LEU A 598 88.83 -14.80 -9.18
CA LEU A 598 89.58 -13.89 -8.36
C LEU A 598 90.30 -14.55 -7.19
N GLU A 599 89.79 -15.65 -6.62
CA GLU A 599 90.52 -16.47 -5.65
C GLU A 599 91.69 -17.19 -6.27
N GLN A 600 91.53 -17.68 -7.52
CA GLN A 600 92.66 -18.23 -8.24
C GLN A 600 93.73 -17.19 -8.60
N LEU A 601 93.34 -15.98 -8.94
CA LEU A 601 94.25 -14.84 -9.13
C LEU A 601 94.85 -14.28 -7.80
N ARG A 602 94.10 -14.34 -6.71
CA ARG A 602 94.61 -13.93 -5.37
C ARG A 602 95.59 -14.89 -4.78
N THR A 603 95.49 -16.15 -5.08
CA THR A 603 96.55 -17.15 -4.71
C THR A 603 97.85 -16.91 -5.46
N GLN A 604 97.74 -16.42 -6.70
CA GLN A 604 98.96 -16.00 -7.48
C GLN A 604 99.48 -14.60 -7.09
N ALA A 605 98.61 -13.72 -6.57
CA ALA A 605 98.96 -12.35 -6.13
C ALA A 605 99.51 -12.28 -4.67
N LYS A 606 99.14 -13.22 -3.79
CA LYS A 606 99.62 -13.31 -2.41
C LYS A 606 101.12 -13.64 -2.31
N GLU A 607 101.72 -14.13 -3.33
CA GLU A 607 103.18 -14.31 -3.45
C GLU A 607 103.90 -12.99 -3.80
N LYS A 608 103.21 -11.96 -4.30
CA LYS A 608 103.80 -10.68 -4.68
C LYS A 608 103.53 -9.54 -3.68
N GLU A 609 102.61 -9.67 -2.75
CA GLU A 609 102.13 -8.56 -1.90
C GLU A 609 102.68 -8.56 -0.46
N PHE A 610 103.68 -9.33 -0.16
CA PHE A 610 104.36 -9.27 1.10
C PHE A 610 105.26 -8.06 1.23
N MET A 611 105.35 -7.16 0.24
CA MET A 611 106.30 -6.07 0.19
C MET A 611 105.72 -4.66 0.12
N MET A 612 104.40 -4.36 0.30
CA MET A 612 103.99 -2.96 0.47
C MET A 612 102.81 -2.86 1.43
N LYS A 613 103.12 -2.78 2.69
CA LYS A 613 102.23 -2.22 3.74
C LYS A 613 102.89 -0.97 4.23
N HIS A 614 102.17 0.09 4.05
CA HIS A 614 101.95 1.29 4.95
C HIS A 614 101.61 2.48 4.05
N THR A 615 100.39 2.84 4.06
CA THR A 615 99.81 4.17 3.95
C THR A 615 98.48 4.10 3.25
N GLU A 616 97.43 4.31 3.90
CA GLU A 616 96.11 4.75 3.46
C GLU A 616 94.98 4.14 4.32
N THR A 617 94.88 4.52 5.53
CA THR A 617 93.72 4.23 6.41
C THR A 617 93.34 5.45 7.18
N LYS A 618 92.70 6.43 6.56
CA LYS A 618 92.04 7.52 7.30
C LYS A 618 90.87 8.21 6.65
N GLU A 619 90.59 8.00 5.33
CA GLU A 619 89.56 8.78 4.66
C GLU A 619 88.24 8.00 4.40
N GLU A 620 88.23 6.69 4.34
CA GLU A 620 87.03 5.91 4.06
C GLU A 620 86.01 5.80 5.19
N ASN A 621 86.46 5.96 6.44
CA ASN A 621 85.59 5.84 7.62
C ASN A 621 84.71 7.07 7.91
N LYS A 622 84.90 8.17 7.17
CA LYS A 622 84.09 9.39 7.39
C LYS A 622 82.82 9.42 6.55
N MET A 623 82.91 8.97 5.31
CA MET A 623 81.80 8.97 4.34
C MET A 623 80.73 7.93 4.69
N ASP A 624 81.12 6.78 5.22
CA ASP A 624 80.16 5.74 5.66
C ASP A 624 79.32 6.16 6.87
N ARG A 625 79.87 6.95 7.77
CA ARG A 625 79.11 7.50 8.89
C ARG A 625 78.10 8.55 8.48
N GLU A 626 78.40 9.34 7.47
CA GLU A 626 77.55 10.40 6.97
C GLU A 626 76.39 9.79 6.16
N MET A 627 76.60 8.73 5.37
CA MET A 627 75.52 7.98 4.67
C MET A 627 74.59 7.26 5.64
N GLN A 628 75.07 6.71 6.75
CA GLN A 628 74.21 6.10 7.77
C GLN A 628 73.29 7.12 8.46
N LEU A 629 73.74 8.36 8.67
CA LEU A 629 72.95 9.45 9.22
C LEU A 629 71.83 9.90 8.30
N VAL A 630 72.06 10.00 6.98
CA VAL A 630 71.09 10.32 5.97
C VAL A 630 70.02 9.23 5.84
N GLN A 631 70.42 7.96 5.91
CA GLN A 631 69.46 6.83 5.87
C GLN A 631 68.57 6.75 7.11
N MET A 632 69.11 7.17 8.29
CA MET A 632 68.31 7.25 9.51
C MET A 632 67.27 8.38 9.43
N LEU A 633 67.61 9.49 8.77
CA LEU A 633 66.74 10.64 8.54
C LEU A 633 65.59 10.29 7.61
N MET A 634 65.85 9.56 6.55
CA MET A 634 64.82 9.07 5.61
C MET A 634 63.83 8.11 6.30
N ASN A 635 64.32 7.20 7.12
CA ASN A 635 63.44 6.29 7.89
C ASN A 635 62.57 7.02 8.92
N MET A 636 63.05 8.10 9.58
CA MET A 636 62.24 8.92 10.48
C MET A 636 61.19 9.74 9.75
N LEU A 637 61.50 10.26 8.57
CA LEU A 637 60.52 10.99 7.72
C LEU A 637 59.40 10.08 7.17
N GLN A 638 59.75 8.83 6.81
CA GLN A 638 58.72 7.85 6.42
C GLN A 638 57.78 7.46 7.58
N GLN A 639 58.32 7.38 8.79
CA GLN A 639 57.48 7.15 10.00
C GLN A 639 56.60 8.34 10.37
N GLN A 640 57.02 9.58 10.11
CA GLN A 640 56.18 10.77 10.34
C GLN A 640 55.02 10.89 9.30
N ASN A 641 55.25 10.49 8.06
CA ASN A 641 54.21 10.50 7.03
C ASN A 641 53.16 9.40 7.25
N SER A 642 53.57 8.22 7.70
CA SER A 642 52.63 7.16 8.08
C SER A 642 51.81 7.44 9.35
N ALA A 643 52.36 8.30 10.28
CA ALA A 643 51.61 8.75 11.46
C ALA A 643 50.61 9.86 11.15
N LYS A 644 50.82 10.65 10.07
CA LYS A 644 49.87 11.69 9.64
C LYS A 644 48.69 11.14 8.82
N GLU A 645 48.86 10.05 8.10
CA GLU A 645 47.76 9.36 7.38
C GLU A 645 46.87 8.55 8.32
N GLY A 646 47.39 8.05 9.45
CA GLY A 646 46.59 7.31 10.44
C GLY A 646 45.69 8.20 11.34
N ASP A 647 45.96 9.50 11.41
CA ASP A 647 45.26 10.43 12.33
C ASP A 647 44.04 11.10 11.68
N SER A 648 43.86 10.98 10.36
CA SER A 648 42.72 11.55 9.63
C SER A 648 41.48 10.64 9.58
N GLU A 649 41.66 9.33 9.82
CA GLU A 649 40.51 8.39 9.78
C GLU A 649 39.87 8.06 11.14
N GLN A 650 40.48 8.51 12.27
CA GLN A 650 39.96 8.19 13.61
C GLN A 650 39.33 9.36 14.37
N LYS A 651 39.16 10.53 13.75
CA LYS A 651 38.62 11.73 14.45
C LYS A 651 37.12 11.91 14.45
N GLU A 652 36.34 11.04 13.79
CA GLU A 652 34.88 11.20 13.75
C GLU A 652 34.05 10.26 14.64
N GLU A 653 34.64 9.31 15.32
CA GLU A 653 33.83 8.35 16.09
C GLU A 653 33.92 8.39 17.62
N ASN A 654 34.71 9.29 18.24
CA ASN A 654 34.79 9.29 19.71
C ASN A 654 34.86 10.69 20.31
N THR A 655 33.76 11.40 20.32
CA THR A 655 33.47 12.47 21.28
C THR A 655 32.49 11.96 22.33
N ASN A 656 32.97 11.15 23.24
CA ASN A 656 32.47 11.09 24.63
C ASN A 656 33.27 10.07 25.43
N ASN A 657 33.89 10.58 26.50
CA ASN A 657 34.66 9.85 27.50
C ASN A 657 36.12 9.50 27.16
N ILE A 658 37.04 10.38 27.49
CA ILE A 658 38.34 9.93 28.06
C ILE A 658 38.90 11.02 28.97
N ASN A 659 39.25 10.59 30.16
CA ASN A 659 39.90 11.35 31.23
C ASN A 659 41.30 11.87 30.85
N ASN A 660 41.62 13.02 31.43
CA ASN A 660 42.86 13.79 31.32
C ASN A 660 44.11 13.11 31.94
N GLU A 661 44.62 12.03 31.40
CA GLU A 661 45.92 11.51 31.87
C GLU A 661 46.93 11.08 30.78
N ASN A 662 46.53 11.01 29.48
CA ASN A 662 47.43 10.52 28.41
C ASN A 662 47.92 11.62 27.44
N VAL A 663 47.73 12.90 27.74
CA VAL A 663 48.09 13.97 26.78
C VAL A 663 49.54 14.50 27.01
N GLU A 664 50.18 14.22 28.16
CA GLU A 664 51.56 14.71 28.43
C GLU A 664 52.67 13.78 27.88
N GLU A 665 52.44 12.47 27.71
CA GLU A 665 53.49 11.57 27.20
C GLU A 665 53.67 11.63 25.67
N THR A 666 52.62 11.90 24.89
CA THR A 666 52.71 12.00 23.42
C THR A 666 53.31 13.33 22.93
N GLY A 667 53.13 14.38 23.69
CA GLY A 667 53.73 15.69 23.39
C GLY A 667 55.28 15.73 23.56
N ASN A 668 55.83 15.02 24.54
CA ASN A 668 57.26 14.95 24.75
C ASN A 668 57.99 14.10 23.70
N ALA A 669 57.42 13.02 23.22
CA ALA A 669 58.03 12.19 22.19
C ALA A 669 58.10 12.90 20.82
N GLN A 670 57.10 13.72 20.47
CA GLN A 670 57.13 14.52 19.24
C GLN A 670 58.18 15.67 19.31
N MET A 671 58.31 16.33 20.43
CA MET A 671 59.35 17.39 20.61
C MET A 671 60.76 16.83 20.61
N GLU A 672 61.01 15.65 21.16
CA GLU A 672 62.30 14.98 21.04
C GLU A 672 62.67 14.56 19.62
N GLN A 673 61.67 14.09 18.84
CA GLN A 673 61.90 13.75 17.45
C GLN A 673 62.15 14.97 16.57
N GLU A 674 61.44 16.07 16.76
CA GLU A 674 61.68 17.31 16.03
C GLU A 674 63.06 17.92 16.38
N ALA A 675 63.50 17.84 17.64
CA ALA A 675 64.83 18.28 18.05
C ALA A 675 65.96 17.44 17.44
N GLN A 676 65.77 16.12 17.32
CA GLN A 676 66.72 15.22 16.62
C GLN A 676 66.78 15.49 15.13
N LEU A 677 65.67 15.75 14.48
CA LEU A 677 65.59 16.13 13.07
C LEU A 677 66.33 17.45 12.80
N GLN A 678 66.15 18.45 13.63
CA GLN A 678 66.88 19.71 13.52
C GLN A 678 68.39 19.55 13.66
N GLN A 679 68.86 18.74 14.60
CA GLN A 679 70.30 18.48 14.78
C GLN A 679 70.93 17.80 13.56
N ILE A 680 70.26 16.87 12.94
CA ILE A 680 70.75 16.16 11.76
C ILE A 680 70.81 17.11 10.55
N ILE A 681 69.81 17.93 10.33
CA ILE A 681 69.79 18.94 9.27
C ILE A 681 70.88 19.98 9.46
N GLU A 682 71.11 20.44 10.70
CA GLU A 682 72.19 21.37 11.04
C GLU A 682 73.57 20.74 10.80
N HIS A 683 73.73 19.45 11.05
CA HIS A 683 74.95 18.73 10.75
C HIS A 683 75.24 18.63 9.25
N ILE A 684 74.21 18.31 8.41
CA ILE A 684 74.32 18.30 6.95
C ILE A 684 74.68 19.67 6.39
N MET A 685 74.11 20.73 6.98
CA MET A 685 74.44 22.12 6.61
C MET A 685 75.84 22.57 7.00
N SER A 686 76.51 21.88 7.93
CA SER A 686 77.87 22.17 8.36
C SER A 686 78.93 21.47 7.51
N LEU A 687 78.59 20.59 6.61
CA LEU A 687 79.49 19.88 5.73
C LEU A 687 80.06 20.78 4.60
N PRO A 688 81.21 20.45 4.02
CA PRO A 688 81.74 21.15 2.85
C PRO A 688 80.78 21.16 1.66
N PRO A 689 80.77 22.26 0.84
CA PRO A 689 79.77 22.41 -0.23
C PRO A 689 79.73 21.25 -1.23
N GLU A 690 80.87 20.60 -1.49
CA GLU A 690 80.95 19.43 -2.42
C GLU A 690 80.26 18.19 -1.83
N GLU A 691 80.35 17.96 -0.54
CA GLU A 691 79.70 16.85 0.15
C GLU A 691 78.22 17.10 0.34
N GLN A 692 77.81 18.36 0.60
CA GLN A 692 76.40 18.74 0.65
C GLN A 692 75.68 18.48 -0.69
N GLN A 693 76.32 18.84 -1.80
CA GLN A 693 75.77 18.68 -3.13
C GLN A 693 75.61 17.22 -3.50
N ALA A 694 76.56 16.38 -3.15
CA ALA A 694 76.51 14.94 -3.38
C ALA A 694 75.33 14.26 -2.61
N ILE A 695 75.09 14.69 -1.38
CA ILE A 695 73.95 14.18 -0.57
C ILE A 695 72.60 14.69 -1.12
N LEU A 696 72.49 15.91 -1.60
CA LEU A 696 71.27 16.49 -2.14
C LEU A 696 70.94 15.92 -3.56
N GLU A 697 71.93 15.57 -4.36
CA GLU A 697 71.77 14.90 -5.64
C GLU A 697 71.29 13.44 -5.48
N GLN A 698 71.77 12.78 -4.41
CA GLN A 698 71.38 11.41 -4.13
C GLN A 698 69.99 11.29 -3.46
N TYR A 699 69.56 12.31 -2.76
CA TYR A 699 68.25 12.35 -2.05
C TYR A 699 67.50 13.65 -2.31
N PRO A 700 66.84 13.81 -3.48
CA PRO A 700 66.15 15.06 -3.87
C PRO A 700 64.99 15.42 -2.95
N GLU A 701 64.44 14.48 -2.21
CA GLU A 701 63.36 14.72 -1.24
C GLU A 701 63.80 15.57 -0.04
N LEU A 702 65.07 15.58 0.32
CA LEU A 702 65.64 16.43 1.38
C LEU A 702 65.61 17.91 1.02
N VAL A 703 65.67 18.25 -0.27
CA VAL A 703 65.55 19.65 -0.73
C VAL A 703 64.18 20.23 -0.38
N GLN A 704 63.14 19.41 -0.46
CA GLN A 704 61.79 19.80 -0.17
C GLN A 704 61.57 20.03 1.35
N VAL A 705 62.16 19.21 2.19
CA VAL A 705 62.13 19.33 3.65
C VAL A 705 62.90 20.55 4.13
N MET A 706 64.06 20.79 3.57
CA MET A 706 64.86 21.98 3.89
C MET A 706 64.22 23.29 3.44
N SER A 707 63.49 23.29 2.33
CA SER A 707 62.72 24.45 1.87
C SER A 707 61.49 24.76 2.75
N LEU A 708 60.84 23.73 3.30
CA LEU A 708 59.72 23.88 4.23
C LEU A 708 60.14 24.45 5.59
N MET A 709 61.36 24.14 6.05
CA MET A 709 61.88 24.67 7.33
C MET A 709 62.45 26.10 7.25
N GLN A 710 62.89 26.54 6.08
CA GLN A 710 63.35 27.91 5.85
C GLN A 710 62.23 28.92 5.63
N GLY A 711 60.97 28.48 5.45
CA GLY A 711 59.81 29.33 5.13
C GLY A 711 58.95 29.79 6.28
N THR A 712 59.27 29.50 7.54
CA THR A 712 58.54 30.04 8.70
C THR A 712 59.23 31.26 9.27
N PRO A 713 58.69 32.47 9.09
CA PRO A 713 59.17 33.62 9.85
C PRO A 713 58.69 33.46 11.29
N THR A 714 59.62 33.47 12.19
CA THR A 714 59.39 33.64 13.63
C THR A 714 58.54 34.85 13.90
N MET A 715 57.32 34.67 14.43
CA MET A 715 56.65 35.57 15.34
C MET A 715 56.13 34.79 16.54
#